data_da8514db3139819d22707d469498fa46
#
_entry.id   da8514db3139819d22707d469498fa46
#
_cell.length_a   1.000
_cell.length_b   1.000
_cell.length_c   1.000
_cell.angle_alpha   90.00
_cell.angle_beta   90.00
_cell.angle_gamma   90.00
#
_symmetry.space_group_name_H-M   'P 1'
#
loop_
_entity.id
_entity.type
_entity.pdbx_description
1 polymer ?
#
loop_
_entity_poly.entity_id
_entity_poly.type
_entity_poly.pdbx_seq_one_letter_code
_entity_poly.pdbx_strand_id
1 'polypeptide(L)'
;MATKEDLKAKDAAMELAEEARETEWKFPSFTAEMFRGNFRWDLLHPYPAQSEEDKKIGDELIAKIKDLLDKYVDPVEIDKTGVYPKEALEKMKEMGLFGMKIKPEYGGLGLSVTNYARVLSFIGSYCQSTITWLSAHQSIGVPEPLRTFGTEEQKKKYLPRVAKGEISAFALTEPEVGSDPAQMKTTATPSPDGSYYLLNGVKLWTTNGPDADVIVVMAKTPPKIKNGREIPQITAFIVETNWPGVEVVTRCKFMGLKGLSNGMLRFNNVKVPTENIIGKPGMGLKIALTTLNTGRLGVPSAGVGAAKRLLEDAEWWAKHRVQWGRPIGQHQEIAKKIADFTANTFATQAMVFITCSFADKKNADIRLEAAAAKYFATEMGWKGMDELLQTLGGRGYEMADSLYNRGERPFFVERFMRDSRVGRIFEGSSEIMHLIMAREALDTHFSLVMPIMKPQKGQSMAKLIWNALKFYIKWYPKLWMPSSTNFNVKKLNSTNRDHLKYTAKTCKKLARSIFHTMAKYGPKLENEQLILGNYVDIGVDLFVMASCLSYAEYLMNKNPNDDSPQDLADLFCKNARQRIENNFKAVKKNHNYMYRKVGDKLLEGKYRWLEFDVYEGLPLKYRDYEKNLPIPAEAPDNSKSGVKA
;
A
#
# COMPACT_ATOMS: atom_id res chain seq x y z
N MET A 1 29.81 8.56 -5.47
CA MET A 1 29.68 9.02 -4.07
C MET A 1 28.68 10.14 -4.06
N ALA A 2 27.73 10.15 -3.10
CA ALA A 2 26.75 11.23 -2.99
C ALA A 2 27.46 12.58 -2.76
N THR A 3 27.04 13.63 -3.45
CA THR A 3 27.58 14.97 -3.32
C THR A 3 27.16 15.60 -1.99
N LYS A 4 27.78 16.73 -1.61
CA LYS A 4 27.40 17.48 -0.41
C LYS A 4 25.97 18.05 -0.51
N GLU A 5 25.50 18.29 -1.73
CA GLU A 5 24.13 18.71 -2.04
C GLU A 5 23.14 17.55 -1.91
N ASP A 6 23.49 16.35 -2.37
CA ASP A 6 22.65 15.15 -2.21
C ASP A 6 22.42 14.83 -0.72
N LEU A 7 23.45 14.99 0.11
CA LEU A 7 23.34 14.78 1.56
C LEU A 7 22.45 15.83 2.24
N LYS A 8 22.55 17.11 1.82
CA LYS A 8 21.64 18.17 2.33
C LYS A 8 20.20 17.95 1.89
N ALA A 9 19.98 17.53 0.64
CA ALA A 9 18.65 17.20 0.11
C ALA A 9 18.04 16.02 0.88
N LYS A 10 18.85 14.98 1.15
CA LYS A 10 18.44 13.84 2.00
C LYS A 10 18.02 14.29 3.41
N ASP A 11 18.81 15.12 4.07
CA ASP A 11 18.51 15.60 5.43
C ASP A 11 17.22 16.45 5.44
N ALA A 12 17.01 17.31 4.45
CA ALA A 12 15.79 18.10 4.31
C ALA A 12 14.55 17.23 4.03
N ALA A 13 14.69 16.21 3.18
CA ALA A 13 13.60 15.25 2.91
C ALA A 13 13.24 14.44 4.16
N MET A 14 14.23 14.01 4.94
CA MET A 14 14.01 13.30 6.20
C MET A 14 13.33 14.20 7.25
N GLU A 15 13.74 15.47 7.38
CA GLU A 15 13.11 16.43 8.30
C GLU A 15 11.64 16.67 7.91
N LEU A 16 11.37 16.84 6.61
CA LEU A 16 10.02 17.04 6.09
C LEU A 16 9.14 15.79 6.32
N ALA A 17 9.69 14.59 6.11
CA ALA A 17 8.97 13.34 6.36
C ALA A 17 8.67 13.15 7.86
N GLU A 18 9.58 13.54 8.75
CA GLU A 18 9.37 13.44 10.19
C GLU A 18 8.33 14.47 10.69
N GLU A 19 8.35 15.71 10.17
CA GLU A 19 7.30 16.71 10.46
C GLU A 19 5.91 16.30 9.95
N ALA A 20 5.87 15.48 8.90
CA ALA A 20 4.63 14.99 8.31
C ALA A 20 3.97 13.86 9.10
N ARG A 21 4.65 13.26 10.09
CA ARG A 21 4.14 12.12 10.84
C ARG A 21 2.98 12.51 11.76
N GLU A 22 2.00 11.61 11.85
CA GLU A 22 0.96 11.66 12.87
C GLU A 22 1.52 11.10 14.19
N THR A 23 1.15 11.69 15.32
CA THR A 23 1.75 11.38 16.64
C THR A 23 0.75 11.11 17.76
N GLU A 24 -0.53 11.36 17.56
CA GLU A 24 -1.56 11.23 18.60
C GLU A 24 -2.62 10.19 18.24
N TRP A 25 -2.72 9.13 19.04
CA TRP A 25 -3.63 8.01 18.84
C TRP A 25 -4.37 7.65 20.12
N LYS A 26 -5.65 7.30 19.98
CA LYS A 26 -6.46 6.78 21.09
C LYS A 26 -6.48 5.26 21.14
N PHE A 27 -6.36 4.60 19.97
CA PHE A 27 -6.32 3.15 19.87
C PHE A 27 -4.92 2.73 19.37
N PRO A 28 -4.21 1.87 20.15
CA PRO A 28 -2.84 1.52 19.84
C PRO A 28 -2.72 0.57 18.64
N SER A 29 -1.60 0.65 17.91
CA SER A 29 -1.23 -0.34 16.91
C SER A 29 -0.80 -1.65 17.58
N PHE A 30 -1.42 -2.76 17.19
CA PHE A 30 -1.01 -4.10 17.61
C PHE A 30 0.42 -4.40 17.14
N THR A 31 0.72 -4.05 15.89
CA THR A 31 2.02 -4.33 15.28
C THR A 31 3.14 -3.51 15.93
N ALA A 32 2.89 -2.24 16.27
CA ALA A 32 3.85 -1.43 17.02
C ALA A 32 4.14 -2.02 18.41
N GLU A 33 3.12 -2.44 19.14
CA GLU A 33 3.28 -3.10 20.44
C GLU A 33 4.05 -4.42 20.31
N MET A 34 3.78 -5.17 19.26
CA MET A 34 4.49 -6.42 18.96
C MET A 34 5.99 -6.19 18.72
N PHE A 35 6.38 -5.17 17.97
CA PHE A 35 7.81 -4.80 17.80
C PHE A 35 8.48 -4.38 19.10
N ARG A 36 7.70 -3.88 20.08
CA ARG A 36 8.18 -3.60 21.45
C ARG A 36 8.27 -4.84 22.34
N GLY A 37 7.87 -6.00 21.84
CA GLY A 37 7.82 -7.26 22.59
C GLY A 37 6.53 -7.48 23.39
N ASN A 38 5.51 -6.66 23.18
CA ASN A 38 4.19 -6.73 23.84
C ASN A 38 3.19 -7.42 22.92
N PHE A 39 2.81 -8.64 23.24
CA PHE A 39 1.80 -9.36 22.47
C PHE A 39 0.40 -9.01 22.99
N ARG A 40 -0.29 -8.05 22.35
CA ARG A 40 -1.60 -7.51 22.71
C ARG A 40 -2.72 -8.33 22.05
N TRP A 41 -2.86 -9.61 22.48
CA TRP A 41 -3.91 -10.51 21.99
C TRP A 41 -5.32 -9.93 22.15
N ASP A 42 -5.54 -9.14 23.20
CA ASP A 42 -6.78 -8.43 23.48
C ASP A 42 -7.25 -7.47 22.36
N LEU A 43 -6.35 -7.05 21.48
CA LEU A 43 -6.71 -6.21 20.33
C LEU A 43 -7.26 -7.04 19.17
N LEU A 44 -6.88 -8.32 19.06
CA LEU A 44 -7.28 -9.22 17.98
C LEU A 44 -8.37 -10.22 18.39
N HIS A 45 -8.54 -10.47 19.69
CA HIS A 45 -9.44 -11.49 20.19
C HIS A 45 -10.35 -10.93 21.31
N PRO A 46 -11.68 -11.18 21.25
CA PRO A 46 -12.37 -11.88 20.16
C PRO A 46 -12.17 -11.18 18.81
N TYR A 47 -12.21 -11.97 17.72
CA TYR A 47 -12.05 -11.43 16.37
C TYR A 47 -13.03 -10.27 16.16
N PRO A 48 -12.55 -9.07 15.73
CA PRO A 48 -13.37 -7.87 15.62
C PRO A 48 -14.27 -7.92 14.37
N ALA A 49 -15.25 -8.83 14.39
CA ALA A 49 -16.22 -8.98 13.30
C ALA A 49 -17.16 -7.77 13.22
N GLN A 50 -17.74 -7.56 12.03
CA GLN A 50 -18.79 -6.58 11.84
C GLN A 50 -20.04 -6.90 12.68
N SER A 51 -20.80 -5.86 13.06
CA SER A 51 -22.16 -6.04 13.54
C SER A 51 -23.05 -6.62 12.43
N GLU A 52 -24.09 -7.36 12.79
CA GLU A 52 -25.03 -7.91 11.79
C GLU A 52 -25.71 -6.81 10.98
N GLU A 53 -25.97 -5.64 11.57
CA GLU A 53 -26.55 -4.47 10.90
C GLU A 53 -25.59 -3.93 9.82
N ASP A 54 -24.32 -3.65 10.18
CA ASP A 54 -23.32 -3.16 9.23
C ASP A 54 -23.07 -4.20 8.11
N LYS A 55 -23.04 -5.49 8.49
CA LYS A 55 -22.89 -6.58 7.51
C LYS A 55 -24.03 -6.60 6.50
N LYS A 56 -25.28 -6.43 6.95
CA LYS A 56 -26.47 -6.42 6.09
C LYS A 56 -26.42 -5.29 5.05
N ILE A 57 -26.00 -4.09 5.45
CA ILE A 57 -25.82 -2.95 4.52
C ILE A 57 -24.85 -3.35 3.40
N GLY A 58 -23.73 -3.97 3.74
CA GLY A 58 -22.75 -4.44 2.75
C GLY A 58 -23.29 -5.55 1.85
N ASP A 59 -24.03 -6.51 2.40
CA ASP A 59 -24.62 -7.63 1.65
C ASP A 59 -25.63 -7.13 0.61
N GLU A 60 -26.52 -6.18 0.97
CA GLU A 60 -27.48 -5.58 0.07
C GLU A 60 -26.83 -4.80 -1.08
N LEU A 61 -25.76 -4.06 -0.77
CA LEU A 61 -25.01 -3.32 -1.78
C LEU A 61 -24.27 -4.26 -2.73
N ILE A 62 -23.62 -5.31 -2.20
CA ILE A 62 -22.91 -6.32 -3.00
C ILE A 62 -23.88 -7.03 -3.97
N ALA A 63 -25.10 -7.35 -3.55
CA ALA A 63 -26.10 -7.95 -4.41
C ALA A 63 -26.45 -7.03 -5.61
N LYS A 64 -26.65 -5.74 -5.37
CA LYS A 64 -26.89 -4.76 -6.43
C LYS A 64 -25.69 -4.57 -7.36
N ILE A 65 -24.48 -4.59 -6.79
CA ILE A 65 -23.24 -4.50 -7.59
C ILE A 65 -23.08 -5.73 -8.49
N LYS A 66 -23.45 -6.92 -8.02
CA LYS A 66 -23.43 -8.12 -8.86
C LYS A 66 -24.27 -7.95 -10.12
N ASP A 67 -25.51 -7.46 -9.98
CA ASP A 67 -26.39 -7.22 -11.11
C ASP A 67 -25.81 -6.18 -12.10
N LEU A 68 -25.13 -5.15 -11.58
CA LEU A 68 -24.47 -4.16 -12.41
C LEU A 68 -23.31 -4.79 -13.19
N LEU A 69 -22.44 -5.55 -12.50
CA LEU A 69 -21.28 -6.18 -13.13
C LEU A 69 -21.69 -7.18 -14.20
N ASP A 70 -22.68 -8.02 -13.92
CA ASP A 70 -23.19 -9.03 -14.86
C ASP A 70 -23.77 -8.40 -16.14
N LYS A 71 -24.37 -7.19 -16.06
CA LYS A 71 -25.04 -6.55 -17.19
C LYS A 71 -24.15 -5.63 -18.01
N TYR A 72 -23.20 -4.93 -17.37
CA TYR A 72 -22.52 -3.80 -17.97
C TYR A 72 -21.00 -3.91 -18.02
N VAL A 73 -20.39 -4.92 -17.38
CA VAL A 73 -18.95 -5.05 -17.29
C VAL A 73 -18.48 -6.38 -17.85
N ASP A 74 -17.83 -6.36 -19.00
CA ASP A 74 -17.08 -7.51 -19.52
C ASP A 74 -15.58 -7.29 -19.30
N PRO A 75 -14.96 -7.96 -18.33
CA PRO A 75 -13.55 -7.77 -18.03
C PRO A 75 -12.61 -8.24 -19.15
N VAL A 76 -13.05 -9.17 -19.99
CA VAL A 76 -12.27 -9.70 -21.12
C VAL A 76 -12.24 -8.68 -22.25
N GLU A 77 -13.39 -8.11 -22.60
CA GLU A 77 -13.48 -7.06 -23.62
C GLU A 77 -12.76 -5.77 -23.18
N ILE A 78 -12.85 -5.41 -21.89
CA ILE A 78 -12.08 -4.29 -21.31
C ILE A 78 -10.58 -4.54 -21.44
N ASP A 79 -10.09 -5.73 -21.13
CA ASP A 79 -8.66 -6.07 -21.25
C ASP A 79 -8.20 -6.05 -22.72
N LYS A 80 -9.04 -6.50 -23.65
CA LYS A 80 -8.75 -6.55 -25.07
C LYS A 80 -8.70 -5.16 -25.72
N THR A 81 -9.69 -4.32 -25.43
CA THR A 81 -9.84 -3.01 -26.07
C THR A 81 -9.12 -1.88 -25.33
N GLY A 82 -8.91 -2.04 -24.03
CA GLY A 82 -8.44 -0.96 -23.15
C GLY A 82 -9.47 0.13 -22.91
N VAL A 83 -10.75 -0.12 -23.23
CA VAL A 83 -11.85 0.83 -23.08
C VAL A 83 -12.78 0.38 -21.97
N TYR A 84 -13.02 1.25 -20.99
CA TYR A 84 -13.99 1.00 -19.93
C TYR A 84 -15.39 1.43 -20.42
N PRO A 85 -16.45 0.60 -20.24
CA PRO A 85 -17.78 0.93 -20.72
C PRO A 85 -18.36 2.17 -20.06
N LYS A 86 -18.76 3.16 -20.85
CA LYS A 86 -19.36 4.42 -20.33
C LYS A 86 -20.65 4.16 -19.57
N GLU A 87 -21.49 3.25 -20.08
CA GLU A 87 -22.75 2.88 -19.43
C GLU A 87 -22.52 2.29 -18.03
N ALA A 88 -21.50 1.44 -17.87
CA ALA A 88 -21.12 0.92 -16.55
C ALA A 88 -20.72 2.05 -15.58
N LEU A 89 -19.96 3.05 -16.06
CA LEU A 89 -19.61 4.22 -15.24
C LEU A 89 -20.85 5.00 -14.80
N GLU A 90 -21.79 5.25 -15.72
CA GLU A 90 -23.03 5.96 -15.37
C GLU A 90 -23.89 5.16 -14.37
N LYS A 91 -24.00 3.84 -14.54
CA LYS A 91 -24.72 3.00 -13.57
C LYS A 91 -24.03 2.96 -12.21
N MET A 92 -22.71 3.00 -12.16
CA MET A 92 -21.98 3.13 -10.88
C MET A 92 -22.25 4.48 -10.20
N LYS A 93 -22.36 5.58 -10.97
CA LYS A 93 -22.74 6.90 -10.45
C LYS A 93 -24.16 6.90 -9.91
N GLU A 94 -25.14 6.40 -10.68
CA GLU A 94 -26.53 6.27 -10.26
C GLU A 94 -26.69 5.45 -8.97
N MET A 95 -25.88 4.42 -8.79
CA MET A 95 -25.85 3.58 -7.57
C MET A 95 -25.13 4.23 -6.39
N GLY A 96 -24.48 5.38 -6.57
CA GLY A 96 -23.73 6.09 -5.54
C GLY A 96 -22.37 5.46 -5.21
N LEU A 97 -21.80 4.61 -6.08
CA LEU A 97 -20.55 3.92 -5.80
C LEU A 97 -19.34 4.87 -5.73
N PHE A 98 -19.46 6.06 -6.30
CA PHE A 98 -18.44 7.11 -6.16
C PHE A 98 -18.46 7.79 -4.77
N GLY A 99 -19.54 7.62 -4.01
CA GLY A 99 -19.73 8.18 -2.67
C GLY A 99 -19.70 7.16 -1.54
N MET A 100 -19.19 5.94 -1.74
CA MET A 100 -19.29 4.85 -0.73
C MET A 100 -18.77 5.25 0.65
N LYS A 101 -17.64 5.95 0.75
CA LYS A 101 -17.04 6.41 2.03
C LYS A 101 -17.48 7.81 2.46
N ILE A 102 -18.11 8.56 1.57
CA ILE A 102 -18.59 9.92 1.86
C ILE A 102 -19.81 9.82 2.76
N LYS A 103 -19.87 10.68 3.77
CA LYS A 103 -21.01 10.68 4.72
C LYS A 103 -22.33 11.04 4.04
N PRO A 104 -23.48 10.53 4.52
CA PRO A 104 -24.80 10.84 3.98
C PRO A 104 -25.14 12.34 3.95
N GLU A 105 -24.64 13.13 4.89
CA GLU A 105 -24.81 14.60 4.95
C GLU A 105 -24.24 15.31 3.72
N TYR A 106 -23.30 14.67 2.98
CA TYR A 106 -22.74 15.14 1.72
C TYR A 106 -23.19 14.28 0.52
N GLY A 107 -24.25 13.49 0.67
CA GLY A 107 -24.83 12.69 -0.40
C GLY A 107 -24.15 11.36 -0.69
N GLY A 108 -23.26 10.88 0.17
CA GLY A 108 -22.61 9.58 0.04
C GLY A 108 -23.35 8.46 0.78
N LEU A 109 -22.82 7.23 0.69
CA LEU A 109 -23.39 6.04 1.33
C LEU A 109 -22.93 5.85 2.78
N GLY A 110 -21.85 6.48 3.22
CA GLY A 110 -21.34 6.42 4.59
C GLY A 110 -20.89 5.05 5.06
N LEU A 111 -20.40 4.19 4.16
CA LEU A 111 -19.98 2.84 4.51
C LEU A 111 -18.84 2.83 5.53
N SER A 112 -18.85 1.83 6.41
CA SER A 112 -17.68 1.48 7.22
C SER A 112 -16.50 1.10 6.30
N VAL A 113 -15.27 1.25 6.80
CA VAL A 113 -14.05 0.81 6.06
C VAL A 113 -14.14 -0.68 5.77
N THR A 114 -14.68 -1.46 6.71
CA THR A 114 -14.87 -2.91 6.53
C THR A 114 -15.87 -3.21 5.40
N ASN A 115 -17.01 -2.54 5.30
CA ASN A 115 -17.94 -2.72 4.19
C ASN A 115 -17.36 -2.24 2.86
N TYR A 116 -16.67 -1.10 2.87
CA TYR A 116 -15.95 -0.65 1.70
C TYR A 116 -14.94 -1.71 1.21
N ALA A 117 -14.14 -2.29 2.11
CA ALA A 117 -13.20 -3.37 1.79
C ALA A 117 -13.90 -4.63 1.23
N ARG A 118 -15.07 -5.00 1.77
CA ARG A 118 -15.89 -6.11 1.26
C ARG A 118 -16.37 -5.86 -0.18
N VAL A 119 -16.86 -4.66 -0.45
CA VAL A 119 -17.27 -4.25 -1.80
C VAL A 119 -16.07 -4.30 -2.76
N LEU A 120 -14.92 -3.76 -2.35
CA LEU A 120 -13.71 -3.81 -3.16
C LEU A 120 -13.24 -5.26 -3.40
N SER A 121 -13.33 -6.13 -2.40
CA SER A 121 -13.01 -7.55 -2.55
C SER A 121 -13.95 -8.24 -3.54
N PHE A 122 -15.25 -7.95 -3.46
CA PHE A 122 -16.24 -8.52 -4.37
C PHE A 122 -16.02 -8.08 -5.83
N ILE A 123 -15.90 -6.78 -6.08
CA ILE A 123 -15.62 -6.25 -7.43
C ILE A 123 -14.28 -6.77 -7.94
N GLY A 124 -13.25 -6.82 -7.07
CA GLY A 124 -11.91 -7.30 -7.39
C GLY A 124 -11.83 -8.77 -7.76
N SER A 125 -12.81 -9.57 -7.35
CA SER A 125 -12.95 -10.96 -7.79
C SER A 125 -13.41 -11.10 -9.25
N TYR A 126 -13.89 -10.01 -9.85
CA TYR A 126 -14.42 -10.00 -11.20
C TYR A 126 -13.62 -9.10 -12.16
N CYS A 127 -13.45 -7.82 -11.83
CA CYS A 127 -12.76 -6.83 -12.67
C CYS A 127 -11.88 -5.88 -11.85
N GLN A 128 -10.56 -6.00 -12.02
CA GLN A 128 -9.58 -5.16 -11.32
C GLN A 128 -9.58 -3.71 -11.85
N SER A 129 -9.89 -3.47 -13.12
CA SER A 129 -10.03 -2.12 -13.67
C SER A 129 -11.17 -1.35 -13.01
N THR A 130 -12.33 -2.00 -12.79
CA THR A 130 -13.49 -1.38 -12.11
C THR A 130 -13.12 -0.90 -10.70
N ILE A 131 -12.41 -1.77 -9.95
CA ILE A 131 -12.02 -1.44 -8.59
C ILE A 131 -11.04 -0.30 -8.53
N THR A 132 -10.14 -0.22 -9.51
CA THR A 132 -9.12 0.83 -9.54
C THR A 132 -9.74 2.20 -9.83
N TRP A 133 -10.75 2.28 -10.70
CA TRP A 133 -11.55 3.49 -10.89
C TRP A 133 -12.13 4.00 -9.56
N LEU A 134 -12.83 3.13 -8.84
CA LEU A 134 -13.49 3.47 -7.58
C LEU A 134 -12.51 3.74 -6.45
N SER A 135 -11.45 2.93 -6.33
CA SER A 135 -10.47 3.06 -5.25
C SER A 135 -9.62 4.31 -5.40
N ALA A 136 -9.13 4.63 -6.60
CA ALA A 136 -8.37 5.84 -6.84
C ALA A 136 -9.20 7.10 -6.56
N HIS A 137 -10.50 7.07 -6.88
CA HIS A 137 -11.43 8.15 -6.59
C HIS A 137 -11.63 8.36 -5.09
N GLN A 138 -11.92 7.29 -4.33
CA GLN A 138 -12.38 7.39 -2.94
C GLN A 138 -11.31 7.23 -1.89
N SER A 139 -10.26 6.43 -2.18
CA SER A 139 -9.26 6.11 -1.17
C SER A 139 -8.12 7.11 -1.12
N ILE A 140 -7.81 7.76 -2.25
CA ILE A 140 -6.73 8.74 -2.35
C ILE A 140 -7.14 10.04 -3.04
N GLY A 141 -8.19 10.03 -3.88
CA GLY A 141 -8.71 11.21 -4.57
C GLY A 141 -9.21 12.30 -3.61
N VAL A 142 -9.97 13.25 -4.14
CA VAL A 142 -10.47 14.42 -3.39
C VAL A 142 -11.24 14.07 -2.10
N PRO A 143 -12.07 12.99 -2.05
CA PRO A 143 -12.84 12.67 -0.85
C PRO A 143 -12.00 12.43 0.41
N GLU A 144 -10.90 11.69 0.31
CA GLU A 144 -10.15 11.28 1.50
C GLU A 144 -9.34 12.42 2.14
N PRO A 145 -8.55 13.23 1.40
CA PRO A 145 -7.92 14.42 1.94
C PRO A 145 -8.91 15.42 2.55
N LEU A 146 -10.07 15.65 1.89
CA LEU A 146 -11.08 16.57 2.40
C LEU A 146 -11.76 16.05 3.67
N ARG A 147 -12.05 14.75 3.73
CA ARG A 147 -12.63 14.14 4.93
C ARG A 147 -11.82 14.46 6.18
N THR A 148 -10.49 14.44 6.08
CA THR A 148 -9.57 14.55 7.21
C THR A 148 -9.08 15.99 7.44
N PHE A 149 -8.78 16.74 6.38
CA PHE A 149 -8.08 18.03 6.46
C PHE A 149 -8.85 19.19 5.83
N GLY A 150 -9.96 18.93 5.12
CA GLY A 150 -10.75 19.97 4.46
C GLY A 150 -11.52 20.85 5.44
N THR A 151 -11.72 22.12 5.08
CA THR A 151 -12.67 22.99 5.78
C THR A 151 -14.12 22.56 5.50
N GLU A 152 -15.07 23.03 6.31
CA GLU A 152 -16.49 22.71 6.08
C GLU A 152 -17.00 23.28 4.76
N GLU A 153 -16.50 24.45 4.33
CA GLU A 153 -16.81 25.07 3.04
C GLU A 153 -16.30 24.19 1.89
N GLN A 154 -15.06 23.69 1.97
CA GLN A 154 -14.50 22.78 0.97
C GLN A 154 -15.28 21.47 0.91
N LYS A 155 -15.64 20.89 2.07
CA LYS A 155 -16.45 19.67 2.15
C LYS A 155 -17.82 19.86 1.50
N LYS A 156 -18.52 20.96 1.84
CA LYS A 156 -19.83 21.29 1.26
C LYS A 156 -19.77 21.55 -0.25
N LYS A 157 -18.67 22.15 -0.75
CA LYS A 157 -18.48 22.44 -2.16
C LYS A 157 -18.18 21.19 -2.99
N TYR A 158 -17.26 20.34 -2.54
CA TYR A 158 -16.69 19.27 -3.35
C TYR A 158 -17.27 17.87 -3.06
N LEU A 159 -17.55 17.52 -1.79
CA LEU A 159 -17.98 16.16 -1.47
C LEU A 159 -19.32 15.77 -2.13
N PRO A 160 -20.35 16.64 -2.20
CA PRO A 160 -21.58 16.29 -2.93
C PRO A 160 -21.39 16.08 -4.44
N ARG A 161 -20.48 16.82 -5.06
CA ARG A 161 -20.15 16.71 -6.49
C ARG A 161 -19.53 15.34 -6.79
N VAL A 162 -18.47 14.99 -6.03
CA VAL A 162 -17.76 13.72 -6.22
C VAL A 162 -18.59 12.51 -5.77
N ALA A 163 -19.48 12.66 -4.79
CA ALA A 163 -20.44 11.62 -4.41
C ALA A 163 -21.44 11.29 -5.53
N LYS A 164 -21.83 12.30 -6.32
CA LYS A 164 -22.72 12.14 -7.48
C LYS A 164 -21.99 11.63 -8.73
N GLY A 165 -20.68 11.49 -8.69
CA GLY A 165 -19.90 10.86 -9.76
C GLY A 165 -19.03 11.79 -10.57
N GLU A 166 -18.80 13.06 -10.16
CA GLU A 166 -17.65 13.81 -10.67
C GLU A 166 -16.39 13.03 -10.31
N ILE A 167 -15.58 12.72 -11.32
CA ILE A 167 -14.41 11.87 -11.15
C ILE A 167 -13.29 12.65 -10.47
N SER A 168 -12.70 12.06 -9.45
CA SER A 168 -11.55 12.68 -8.77
C SER A 168 -10.26 11.87 -8.90
N ALA A 169 -9.14 12.59 -8.83
CA ALA A 169 -7.81 12.02 -8.90
C ALA A 169 -6.87 12.62 -7.85
N PHE A 170 -5.67 12.01 -7.74
CA PHE A 170 -4.61 12.43 -6.84
C PHE A 170 -3.28 12.47 -7.59
N ALA A 171 -2.65 13.63 -7.65
CA ALA A 171 -1.45 13.90 -8.44
C ALA A 171 -0.25 14.21 -7.54
N LEU A 172 0.55 13.17 -7.25
CA LEU A 172 1.76 13.26 -6.43
C LEU A 172 3.02 13.01 -7.27
N THR A 173 3.05 11.88 -7.98
CA THR A 173 4.21 11.37 -8.72
C THR A 173 4.54 12.24 -9.93
N GLU A 174 5.83 12.42 -10.19
CA GLU A 174 6.37 13.13 -11.34
C GLU A 174 7.31 12.23 -12.16
N PRO A 175 7.70 12.59 -13.39
CA PRO A 175 8.59 11.77 -14.20
C PRO A 175 9.88 11.33 -13.49
N GLU A 176 10.46 12.20 -12.67
CA GLU A 176 11.71 11.95 -11.95
C GLU A 176 11.51 11.67 -10.45
N VAL A 177 10.27 11.69 -9.95
CA VAL A 177 9.97 11.65 -8.51
C VAL A 177 8.87 10.64 -8.20
N GLY A 178 9.24 9.51 -7.60
CA GLY A 178 8.32 8.46 -7.17
C GLY A 178 8.41 8.19 -5.66
N SER A 179 9.40 7.39 -5.27
CA SER A 179 9.58 6.94 -3.88
C SER A 179 10.05 8.03 -2.91
N ASP A 180 10.59 9.14 -3.41
CA ASP A 180 10.97 10.32 -2.62
C ASP A 180 10.16 11.56 -3.04
N PRO A 181 8.90 11.70 -2.58
CA PRO A 181 8.02 12.80 -2.97
C PRO A 181 8.50 14.17 -2.48
N ALA A 182 9.45 14.24 -1.55
CA ALA A 182 10.03 15.49 -1.10
C ALA A 182 10.85 16.20 -2.20
N GLN A 183 11.30 15.47 -3.21
CA GLN A 183 12.08 16.00 -4.33
C GLN A 183 11.22 16.51 -5.49
N MET A 184 9.88 16.56 -5.35
CA MET A 184 9.01 17.01 -6.44
C MET A 184 9.44 18.37 -7.02
N LYS A 185 9.18 18.56 -8.31
CA LYS A 185 9.55 19.77 -9.06
C LYS A 185 8.36 20.68 -9.34
N THR A 186 7.14 20.18 -9.31
CA THR A 186 5.93 20.99 -9.44
C THR A 186 5.91 22.09 -8.38
N THR A 187 5.68 23.34 -8.80
CA THR A 187 5.69 24.52 -7.95
C THR A 187 4.34 25.22 -7.94
N ALA A 188 4.04 25.91 -6.84
CA ALA A 188 2.91 26.83 -6.72
C ALA A 188 3.40 28.12 -6.10
N THR A 189 3.42 29.20 -6.90
CA THR A 189 3.90 30.53 -6.50
C THR A 189 2.71 31.41 -6.15
N PRO A 190 2.65 32.02 -4.96
CA PRO A 190 1.56 32.91 -4.57
C PRO A 190 1.54 34.17 -5.44
N SER A 191 0.34 34.68 -5.75
CA SER A 191 0.14 35.98 -6.36
C SER A 191 0.57 37.10 -5.40
N PRO A 192 0.88 38.34 -5.91
CA PRO A 192 1.29 39.44 -5.06
C PRO A 192 0.27 39.82 -3.98
N ASP A 193 -1.01 39.69 -4.27
CA ASP A 193 -2.13 39.96 -3.36
C ASP A 193 -2.52 38.75 -2.47
N GLY A 194 -1.90 37.56 -2.70
CA GLY A 194 -2.17 36.33 -1.96
C GLY A 194 -3.52 35.67 -2.26
N SER A 195 -4.27 36.13 -3.27
CA SER A 195 -5.59 35.62 -3.60
C SER A 195 -5.57 34.27 -4.33
N TYR A 196 -4.49 33.95 -5.03
CA TYR A 196 -4.31 32.68 -5.75
C TYR A 196 -2.83 32.26 -5.80
N TYR A 197 -2.61 31.04 -6.25
CA TYR A 197 -1.30 30.50 -6.59
C TYR A 197 -1.22 30.20 -8.08
N LEU A 198 -0.06 30.41 -8.70
CA LEU A 198 0.26 29.94 -10.04
C LEU A 198 0.91 28.57 -9.95
N LEU A 199 0.20 27.53 -10.38
CA LEU A 199 0.66 26.15 -10.37
C LEU A 199 1.34 25.81 -11.69
N ASN A 200 2.56 25.28 -11.61
CA ASN A 200 3.39 24.89 -12.73
C ASN A 200 4.06 23.55 -12.48
N GLY A 201 4.05 22.67 -13.48
CA GLY A 201 4.75 21.38 -13.42
C GLY A 201 4.08 20.27 -14.19
N VAL A 202 4.59 19.05 -13.99
CA VAL A 202 4.10 17.85 -14.67
C VAL A 202 3.88 16.73 -13.65
N LYS A 203 2.75 16.05 -13.74
CA LYS A 203 2.43 14.87 -12.94
C LYS A 203 2.29 13.65 -13.81
N LEU A 204 2.80 12.51 -13.36
CA LEU A 204 2.83 11.26 -14.12
C LEU A 204 2.11 10.16 -13.36
N TRP A 205 1.53 9.22 -14.11
CA TRP A 205 0.75 8.09 -13.61
C TRP A 205 -0.41 8.50 -12.68
N THR A 206 -1.06 9.61 -13.05
CA THR A 206 -2.24 10.09 -12.33
C THR A 206 -3.45 9.24 -12.72
N THR A 207 -3.80 8.30 -11.86
CA THR A 207 -4.97 7.44 -12.04
C THR A 207 -6.25 8.26 -12.00
N ASN A 208 -7.17 8.01 -12.92
CA ASN A 208 -8.36 8.78 -13.24
C ASN A 208 -8.05 10.19 -13.81
N GLY A 209 -6.82 10.67 -13.72
CA GLY A 209 -6.42 12.03 -14.07
C GLY A 209 -6.89 12.53 -15.45
N PRO A 210 -6.74 11.75 -16.55
CA PRO A 210 -7.19 12.16 -17.87
C PRO A 210 -8.69 12.35 -18.03
N ASP A 211 -9.51 11.79 -17.14
CA ASP A 211 -10.98 11.90 -17.15
C ASP A 211 -11.51 12.51 -15.85
N ALA A 212 -10.64 13.04 -15.00
CA ALA A 212 -11.04 13.66 -13.74
C ALA A 212 -11.68 15.04 -13.98
N ASP A 213 -12.69 15.36 -13.17
CA ASP A 213 -13.27 16.69 -13.05
C ASP A 213 -12.50 17.54 -12.04
N VAL A 214 -11.96 16.89 -10.98
CA VAL A 214 -11.25 17.55 -9.90
C VAL A 214 -10.08 16.70 -9.40
N ILE A 215 -8.94 17.34 -9.12
CA ILE A 215 -7.70 16.66 -8.74
C ILE A 215 -7.10 17.30 -7.49
N VAL A 216 -6.61 16.47 -6.55
CA VAL A 216 -5.69 16.97 -5.52
C VAL A 216 -4.27 16.94 -6.07
N VAL A 217 -3.63 18.10 -6.15
CA VAL A 217 -2.28 18.27 -6.68
C VAL A 217 -1.33 18.70 -5.56
N MET A 218 -0.23 17.97 -5.42
CA MET A 218 0.86 18.33 -4.50
C MET A 218 1.89 19.19 -5.23
N ALA A 219 2.25 20.34 -4.65
CA ALA A 219 3.23 21.26 -5.23
C ALA A 219 4.11 21.89 -4.15
N LYS A 220 5.36 22.22 -4.52
CA LYS A 220 6.25 23.05 -3.69
C LYS A 220 5.72 24.47 -3.64
N THR A 221 5.63 25.01 -2.44
CA THR A 221 5.38 26.44 -2.16
C THR A 221 6.63 27.09 -1.59
N PRO A 222 6.71 28.42 -1.49
CA PRO A 222 7.86 29.10 -0.93
C PRO A 222 8.30 28.48 0.40
N PRO A 223 9.62 28.30 0.62
CA PRO A 223 10.12 27.69 1.84
C PRO A 223 9.80 28.53 3.07
N LYS A 224 9.64 27.89 4.23
CA LYS A 224 9.59 28.60 5.51
C LYS A 224 10.99 28.75 6.10
N ILE A 225 11.24 29.87 6.78
CA ILE A 225 12.48 30.07 7.52
C ILE A 225 12.29 29.52 8.96
N LYS A 226 13.11 28.57 9.36
CA LYS A 226 13.12 28.01 10.71
C LYS A 226 14.57 27.95 11.21
N ASN A 227 14.85 28.64 12.30
CA ASN A 227 16.21 28.74 12.87
C ASN A 227 17.28 29.22 11.86
N GLY A 228 16.93 30.17 10.97
CA GLY A 228 17.82 30.72 9.94
C GLY A 228 18.08 29.78 8.75
N ARG A 229 17.32 28.66 8.61
CA ARG A 229 17.40 27.73 7.48
C ARG A 229 16.10 27.73 6.69
N GLU A 230 16.22 27.63 5.39
CA GLU A 230 15.07 27.38 4.51
C GLU A 230 14.64 25.91 4.62
N ILE A 231 13.36 25.70 4.93
CA ILE A 231 12.73 24.39 4.96
C ILE A 231 11.74 24.33 3.80
N PRO A 232 11.91 23.38 2.84
CA PRO A 232 10.98 23.19 1.74
C PRO A 232 9.56 22.97 2.26
N GLN A 233 8.58 23.53 1.55
CA GLN A 233 7.17 23.31 1.85
C GLN A 233 6.49 22.61 0.68
N ILE A 234 5.67 21.62 0.98
CA ILE A 234 4.77 20.98 0.02
C ILE A 234 3.34 21.27 0.47
N THR A 235 2.53 21.75 -0.44
CA THR A 235 1.13 22.13 -0.19
C THR A 235 0.21 21.34 -1.09
N ALA A 236 -0.97 20.98 -0.59
CA ALA A 236 -2.00 20.25 -1.33
C ALA A 236 -3.06 21.22 -1.84
N PHE A 237 -3.36 21.17 -3.12
CA PHE A 237 -4.32 22.03 -3.80
C PHE A 237 -5.45 21.23 -4.43
N ILE A 238 -6.69 21.73 -4.36
CA ILE A 238 -7.81 21.23 -5.16
C ILE A 238 -7.79 22.00 -6.48
N VAL A 239 -7.65 21.29 -7.59
CA VAL A 239 -7.57 21.84 -8.94
C VAL A 239 -8.72 21.26 -9.78
N GLU A 240 -9.50 22.11 -10.41
CA GLU A 240 -10.51 21.68 -11.38
C GLU A 240 -9.85 21.53 -12.75
N THR A 241 -10.11 20.44 -13.44
CA THR A 241 -9.38 20.10 -14.68
C THR A 241 -9.79 20.95 -15.88
N ASN A 242 -10.95 21.59 -15.83
CA ASN A 242 -11.42 22.54 -16.84
C ASN A 242 -10.78 23.94 -16.75
N TRP A 243 -9.91 24.19 -15.75
CA TRP A 243 -9.23 25.46 -15.65
C TRP A 243 -8.17 25.64 -16.74
N PRO A 244 -7.99 26.86 -17.27
CA PRO A 244 -6.95 27.15 -18.25
C PRO A 244 -5.57 26.73 -17.75
N GLY A 245 -4.80 26.06 -18.61
CA GLY A 245 -3.46 25.59 -18.32
C GLY A 245 -3.38 24.17 -17.74
N VAL A 246 -4.49 23.49 -17.52
CA VAL A 246 -4.52 22.06 -17.22
C VAL A 246 -4.60 21.26 -18.52
N GLU A 247 -3.63 20.38 -18.75
CA GLU A 247 -3.51 19.63 -20.01
C GLU A 247 -3.27 18.15 -19.74
N VAL A 248 -3.94 17.28 -20.50
CA VAL A 248 -3.60 15.86 -20.60
C VAL A 248 -2.54 15.68 -21.68
N VAL A 249 -1.29 15.47 -21.27
CA VAL A 249 -0.17 15.31 -22.21
C VAL A 249 -0.23 13.97 -22.94
N THR A 250 -0.48 12.88 -22.19
CA THR A 250 -0.60 11.54 -22.77
C THR A 250 -1.37 10.61 -21.84
N ARG A 251 -2.00 9.58 -22.44
CA ARG A 251 -2.60 8.47 -21.69
C ARG A 251 -1.62 7.30 -21.64
N CYS A 252 -1.34 6.79 -20.44
CA CYS A 252 -0.44 5.68 -20.24
C CYS A 252 -1.11 4.35 -20.58
N LYS A 253 -0.36 3.42 -21.21
CA LYS A 253 -0.78 2.05 -21.49
C LYS A 253 0.03 1.08 -20.65
N PHE A 254 -0.63 0.16 -19.97
CA PHE A 254 -0.03 -0.76 -19.02
C PHE A 254 -0.15 -2.23 -19.47
N MET A 255 0.63 -3.11 -18.83
CA MET A 255 0.56 -4.55 -19.08
C MET A 255 -0.76 -5.19 -18.58
N GLY A 256 -1.35 -4.63 -17.52
CA GLY A 256 -2.63 -4.98 -16.93
C GLY A 256 -3.43 -3.73 -16.62
N LEU A 257 -4.60 -3.86 -15.99
CA LEU A 257 -5.53 -2.76 -15.70
C LEU A 257 -5.82 -1.91 -16.93
N LYS A 258 -6.00 -2.55 -18.09
CA LYS A 258 -6.05 -1.87 -19.38
C LYS A 258 -7.25 -0.92 -19.54
N GLY A 259 -8.36 -1.19 -18.83
CA GLY A 259 -9.53 -0.30 -18.81
C GLY A 259 -9.38 0.92 -17.89
N LEU A 260 -8.19 1.17 -17.36
CA LEU A 260 -7.93 2.27 -16.45
C LEU A 260 -7.58 3.55 -17.20
N SER A 261 -8.20 4.66 -16.81
CA SER A 261 -7.74 5.98 -17.24
C SER A 261 -6.54 6.40 -16.38
N ASN A 262 -5.39 6.55 -17.02
CA ASN A 262 -4.17 7.00 -16.36
C ASN A 262 -3.32 7.81 -17.34
N GLY A 263 -2.62 8.83 -16.85
CA GLY A 263 -1.87 9.68 -17.76
C GLY A 263 -0.87 10.61 -17.10
N MET A 264 -0.21 11.35 -17.98
CA MET A 264 0.63 12.49 -17.68
C MET A 264 -0.17 13.76 -17.82
N LEU A 265 -0.16 14.59 -16.79
CA LEU A 265 -0.84 15.89 -16.74
C LEU A 265 0.20 17.00 -16.64
N ARG A 266 -0.03 18.08 -17.37
CA ARG A 266 0.74 19.32 -17.29
C ARG A 266 -0.12 20.43 -16.71
N PHE A 267 0.50 21.22 -15.86
CA PHE A 267 -0.04 22.44 -15.30
C PHE A 267 0.85 23.61 -15.75
N ASN A 268 0.25 24.55 -16.48
CA ASN A 268 0.98 25.71 -17.04
C ASN A 268 0.27 27.00 -16.59
N ASN A 269 0.86 27.66 -15.59
CA ASN A 269 0.34 28.90 -14.98
C ASN A 269 -1.15 28.78 -14.56
N VAL A 270 -1.53 27.62 -14.03
CA VAL A 270 -2.91 27.39 -13.56
C VAL A 270 -3.16 28.26 -12.33
N LYS A 271 -4.16 29.13 -12.41
CA LYS A 271 -4.58 29.99 -11.28
C LYS A 271 -5.41 29.18 -10.30
N VAL A 272 -4.84 28.86 -9.16
CA VAL A 272 -5.52 28.09 -8.10
C VAL A 272 -5.86 29.04 -6.95
N PRO A 273 -7.13 29.29 -6.63
CA PRO A 273 -7.54 30.16 -5.51
C PRO A 273 -6.93 29.67 -4.18
N THR A 274 -6.55 30.61 -3.31
CA THR A 274 -5.94 30.27 -2.00
C THR A 274 -6.88 29.45 -1.11
N GLU A 275 -8.19 29.63 -1.25
CA GLU A 275 -9.23 28.84 -0.58
C GLU A 275 -9.25 27.35 -0.98
N ASN A 276 -8.58 26.98 -2.09
CA ASN A 276 -8.44 25.61 -2.55
C ASN A 276 -7.24 24.88 -1.94
N ILE A 277 -6.50 25.50 -1.03
CA ILE A 277 -5.49 24.80 -0.24
C ILE A 277 -6.19 23.87 0.77
N ILE A 278 -5.82 22.59 0.77
CA ILE A 278 -6.28 21.64 1.78
C ILE A 278 -5.39 21.78 3.02
N GLY A 279 -6.02 22.01 4.17
CA GLY A 279 -5.30 22.24 5.43
C GLY A 279 -4.58 23.58 5.44
N LYS A 280 -3.26 23.59 5.63
CA LYS A 280 -2.42 24.79 5.66
C LYS A 280 -1.24 24.66 4.69
N PRO A 281 -0.66 25.75 4.18
CA PRO A 281 0.59 25.71 3.43
C PRO A 281 1.66 24.89 4.18
N GLY A 282 2.38 24.03 3.46
CA GLY A 282 3.39 23.12 4.02
C GLY A 282 2.87 21.80 4.58
N MET A 283 1.55 21.57 4.63
CA MET A 283 0.98 20.31 5.11
C MET A 283 0.82 19.23 4.02
N GLY A 284 1.16 19.51 2.77
CA GLY A 284 0.88 18.62 1.64
C GLY A 284 1.46 17.21 1.81
N LEU A 285 2.70 17.08 2.28
CA LEU A 285 3.29 15.76 2.49
C LEU A 285 2.58 14.98 3.62
N LYS A 286 2.20 15.66 4.70
CA LYS A 286 1.40 15.05 5.79
C LYS A 286 0.04 14.56 5.26
N ILE A 287 -0.63 15.40 4.48
CA ILE A 287 -1.91 15.06 3.85
C ILE A 287 -1.75 13.84 2.93
N ALA A 288 -0.70 13.82 2.08
CA ALA A 288 -0.43 12.72 1.18
C ALA A 288 -0.19 11.40 1.95
N LEU A 289 0.68 11.40 2.95
CA LEU A 289 1.02 10.19 3.71
C LEU A 289 -0.16 9.67 4.53
N THR A 290 -0.93 10.55 5.17
CA THR A 290 -2.15 10.16 5.91
C THR A 290 -3.22 9.58 4.99
N THR A 291 -3.44 10.20 3.83
CA THR A 291 -4.37 9.71 2.80
C THR A 291 -3.97 8.32 2.32
N LEU A 292 -2.67 8.11 2.03
CA LEU A 292 -2.15 6.82 1.59
C LEU A 292 -2.28 5.72 2.66
N ASN A 293 -2.25 6.03 3.96
CA ASN A 293 -2.42 5.01 5.01
C ASN A 293 -3.79 4.33 4.92
N THR A 294 -4.85 5.09 4.66
CA THR A 294 -6.20 4.53 4.46
C THR A 294 -6.34 3.94 3.05
N GLY A 295 -5.75 4.59 2.04
CA GLY A 295 -5.74 4.14 0.65
C GLY A 295 -5.15 2.73 0.48
N ARG A 296 -4.09 2.43 1.22
CA ARG A 296 -3.41 1.13 1.20
C ARG A 296 -4.31 -0.06 1.54
N LEU A 297 -5.48 0.13 2.16
CA LEU A 297 -6.43 -0.96 2.44
C LEU A 297 -7.24 -1.39 1.20
N GLY A 298 -7.35 -0.54 0.19
CA GLY A 298 -8.05 -0.88 -1.06
C GLY A 298 -7.35 -1.99 -1.84
N VAL A 299 -6.04 -1.89 -2.02
CA VAL A 299 -5.24 -2.86 -2.77
C VAL A 299 -5.29 -4.27 -2.18
N PRO A 300 -5.02 -4.50 -0.88
CA PRO A 300 -5.12 -5.83 -0.30
C PRO A 300 -6.55 -6.38 -0.28
N SER A 301 -7.57 -5.54 -0.14
CA SER A 301 -8.96 -5.96 -0.22
C SER A 301 -9.31 -6.51 -1.59
N ALA A 302 -8.89 -5.82 -2.66
CA ALA A 302 -9.01 -6.31 -4.04
C ALA A 302 -8.26 -7.62 -4.25
N GLY A 303 -7.04 -7.72 -3.71
CA GLY A 303 -6.21 -8.91 -3.76
C GLY A 303 -6.86 -10.14 -3.11
N VAL A 304 -7.55 -9.95 -1.98
CA VAL A 304 -8.35 -11.02 -1.34
C VAL A 304 -9.45 -11.52 -2.29
N GLY A 305 -10.16 -10.61 -2.96
CA GLY A 305 -11.19 -10.97 -3.94
C GLY A 305 -10.63 -11.77 -5.11
N ALA A 306 -9.55 -11.28 -5.71
CA ALA A 306 -8.85 -11.96 -6.80
C ALA A 306 -8.38 -13.37 -6.38
N ALA A 307 -7.74 -13.50 -5.22
CA ALA A 307 -7.27 -14.78 -4.72
C ALA A 307 -8.42 -15.78 -4.50
N LYS A 308 -9.55 -15.34 -3.93
CA LYS A 308 -10.74 -16.19 -3.76
C LYS A 308 -11.31 -16.69 -5.08
N ARG A 309 -11.38 -15.81 -6.10
CA ARG A 309 -11.85 -16.20 -7.42
C ARG A 309 -10.94 -17.25 -8.06
N LEU A 310 -9.63 -17.08 -7.90
CA LEU A 310 -8.63 -17.99 -8.43
C LEU A 310 -8.58 -19.34 -7.69
N LEU A 311 -9.03 -19.41 -6.43
CA LEU A 311 -9.20 -20.69 -5.73
C LEU A 311 -10.20 -21.61 -6.42
N GLU A 312 -11.29 -21.05 -6.98
CA GLU A 312 -12.27 -21.82 -7.76
C GLU A 312 -11.62 -22.43 -9.02
N ASP A 313 -10.80 -21.66 -9.73
CA ASP A 313 -10.08 -22.14 -10.91
C ASP A 313 -9.03 -23.21 -10.51
N ALA A 314 -8.34 -23.01 -9.40
CA ALA A 314 -7.36 -23.97 -8.86
C ALA A 314 -8.01 -25.31 -8.50
N GLU A 315 -9.12 -25.26 -7.75
CA GLU A 315 -9.88 -26.45 -7.35
C GLU A 315 -10.38 -27.22 -8.57
N TRP A 316 -11.08 -26.51 -9.48
CA TRP A 316 -11.64 -27.13 -10.67
C TRP A 316 -10.57 -27.84 -11.49
N TRP A 317 -9.47 -27.17 -11.80
CA TRP A 317 -8.39 -27.74 -12.62
C TRP A 317 -7.71 -28.89 -11.94
N ALA A 318 -7.36 -28.77 -10.66
CA ALA A 318 -6.69 -29.80 -9.90
C ALA A 318 -7.51 -31.11 -9.79
N LYS A 319 -8.85 -30.98 -9.79
CA LYS A 319 -9.81 -32.07 -9.69
C LYS A 319 -10.06 -32.75 -11.04
N HIS A 320 -10.15 -31.97 -12.11
CA HIS A 320 -10.60 -32.49 -13.43
C HIS A 320 -9.43 -32.84 -14.36
N ARG A 321 -8.25 -32.30 -14.17
CA ARG A 321 -7.08 -32.66 -14.98
C ARG A 321 -6.45 -33.94 -14.48
N VAL A 322 -6.58 -35.00 -15.26
CA VAL A 322 -5.99 -36.32 -14.95
C VAL A 322 -4.66 -36.46 -15.71
N GLN A 323 -3.58 -36.77 -15.01
CA GLN A 323 -2.28 -37.14 -15.56
C GLN A 323 -1.69 -38.26 -14.70
N TRP A 324 -0.97 -39.20 -15.33
CA TRP A 324 -0.43 -40.38 -14.66
C TRP A 324 -1.45 -41.13 -13.80
N GLY A 325 -2.66 -41.34 -14.37
CA GLY A 325 -3.71 -42.15 -13.80
C GLY A 325 -4.53 -41.56 -12.66
N ARG A 326 -4.31 -40.29 -12.27
CA ARG A 326 -5.07 -39.64 -11.21
C ARG A 326 -5.18 -38.11 -11.43
N PRO A 327 -6.16 -37.45 -10.78
CA PRO A 327 -6.24 -35.98 -10.75
C PRO A 327 -4.93 -35.32 -10.31
N ILE A 328 -4.52 -34.25 -10.99
CA ILE A 328 -3.21 -33.65 -10.69
C ILE A 328 -3.12 -33.09 -9.26
N GLY A 329 -4.23 -32.69 -8.65
CA GLY A 329 -4.28 -32.26 -7.26
C GLY A 329 -3.89 -33.33 -6.23
N GLN A 330 -3.87 -34.63 -6.64
CA GLN A 330 -3.40 -35.73 -5.81
C GLN A 330 -1.88 -35.98 -5.90
N HIS A 331 -1.17 -35.28 -6.80
CA HIS A 331 0.29 -35.27 -6.81
C HIS A 331 0.83 -34.27 -5.81
N GLN A 332 1.78 -34.67 -5.00
CA GLN A 332 2.26 -33.89 -3.84
C GLN A 332 2.73 -32.48 -4.22
N GLU A 333 3.42 -32.32 -5.36
CA GLU A 333 3.91 -30.99 -5.83
C GLU A 333 2.74 -30.04 -6.15
N ILE A 334 1.69 -30.54 -6.77
CA ILE A 334 0.49 -29.73 -7.08
C ILE A 334 -0.33 -29.49 -5.81
N ALA A 335 -0.53 -30.52 -4.99
CA ALA A 335 -1.22 -30.40 -3.70
C ALA A 335 -0.60 -29.34 -2.82
N LYS A 336 0.75 -29.27 -2.77
CA LYS A 336 1.47 -28.23 -2.03
C LYS A 336 1.14 -26.83 -2.54
N LYS A 337 1.17 -26.59 -3.85
CA LYS A 337 0.90 -25.28 -4.46
C LYS A 337 -0.52 -24.79 -4.12
N ILE A 338 -1.51 -25.66 -4.27
CA ILE A 338 -2.91 -25.34 -3.99
C ILE A 338 -3.14 -25.10 -2.50
N ALA A 339 -2.58 -25.96 -1.64
CA ALA A 339 -2.71 -25.83 -0.20
C ALA A 339 -2.05 -24.54 0.32
N ASP A 340 -0.85 -24.20 -0.16
CA ASP A 340 -0.17 -22.95 0.18
C ASP A 340 -0.99 -21.72 -0.28
N PHE A 341 -1.54 -21.76 -1.50
CA PHE A 341 -2.38 -20.68 -2.01
C PHE A 341 -3.65 -20.50 -1.17
N THR A 342 -4.30 -21.59 -0.79
CA THR A 342 -5.51 -21.58 0.05
C THR A 342 -5.21 -21.03 1.44
N ALA A 343 -4.18 -21.53 2.12
CA ALA A 343 -3.79 -21.08 3.45
C ALA A 343 -3.35 -19.61 3.47
N ASN A 344 -2.60 -19.17 2.45
CA ASN A 344 -2.22 -17.75 2.30
C ASN A 344 -3.43 -16.85 2.04
N THR A 345 -4.40 -17.28 1.23
CA THR A 345 -5.64 -16.53 0.98
C THR A 345 -6.45 -16.36 2.27
N PHE A 346 -6.61 -17.44 3.04
CA PHE A 346 -7.28 -17.42 4.34
C PHE A 346 -6.60 -16.45 5.32
N ALA A 347 -5.29 -16.55 5.47
CA ALA A 347 -4.51 -15.70 6.37
C ALA A 347 -4.50 -14.22 5.93
N THR A 348 -4.41 -13.96 4.61
CA THR A 348 -4.50 -12.61 4.05
C THR A 348 -5.86 -11.99 4.34
N GLN A 349 -6.95 -12.73 4.13
CA GLN A 349 -8.30 -12.28 4.46
C GLN A 349 -8.42 -11.92 5.94
N ALA A 350 -7.96 -12.79 6.83
CA ALA A 350 -8.01 -12.56 8.27
C ALA A 350 -7.32 -11.25 8.67
N MET A 351 -6.10 -11.02 8.17
CA MET A 351 -5.31 -9.83 8.45
C MET A 351 -5.95 -8.57 7.86
N VAL A 352 -6.39 -8.59 6.59
CA VAL A 352 -6.95 -7.42 5.91
C VAL A 352 -8.21 -6.94 6.63
N PHE A 353 -9.14 -7.84 6.95
CA PHE A 353 -10.38 -7.44 7.61
C PHE A 353 -10.20 -7.03 9.08
N ILE A 354 -9.25 -7.61 9.81
CA ILE A 354 -8.84 -7.07 11.12
C ILE A 354 -8.33 -5.63 10.98
N THR A 355 -7.47 -5.36 9.99
CA THR A 355 -6.94 -4.01 9.77
C THR A 355 -8.05 -3.02 9.41
N CYS A 356 -9.01 -3.43 8.57
CA CYS A 356 -10.18 -2.61 8.26
C CYS A 356 -11.03 -2.32 9.52
N SER A 357 -11.23 -3.31 10.38
CA SER A 357 -11.97 -3.09 11.64
C SER A 357 -11.26 -2.14 12.61
N PHE A 358 -9.92 -2.09 12.57
CA PHE A 358 -9.16 -1.08 13.31
C PHE A 358 -9.34 0.31 12.70
N ALA A 359 -9.35 0.40 11.37
CA ALA A 359 -9.60 1.66 10.67
C ALA A 359 -11.02 2.24 10.92
N ASP A 360 -11.99 1.39 11.25
CA ASP A 360 -13.34 1.81 11.67
C ASP A 360 -13.37 2.45 13.06
N LYS A 361 -12.31 2.25 13.88
CA LYS A 361 -12.21 2.86 15.21
C LYS A 361 -11.68 4.29 15.09
N LYS A 362 -12.28 5.22 15.83
CA LYS A 362 -11.80 6.61 15.84
C LYS A 362 -10.39 6.72 16.41
N ASN A 363 -9.52 7.43 15.70
CA ASN A 363 -8.13 7.71 16.09
C ASN A 363 -7.32 6.42 16.37
N ALA A 364 -7.45 5.41 15.51
CA ALA A 364 -6.62 4.22 15.57
C ALA A 364 -5.31 4.43 14.79
N ASP A 365 -4.19 4.01 15.40
CA ASP A 365 -2.93 3.89 14.66
C ASP A 365 -2.95 2.59 13.83
N ILE A 366 -3.11 2.74 12.52
CA ILE A 366 -3.13 1.62 11.57
C ILE A 366 -1.96 1.64 10.59
N ARG A 367 -0.98 2.53 10.79
CA ARG A 367 0.11 2.77 9.81
C ARG A 367 0.90 1.49 9.53
N LEU A 368 1.26 0.76 10.57
CA LEU A 368 1.99 -0.51 10.44
C LEU A 368 1.10 -1.63 9.90
N GLU A 369 -0.13 -1.74 10.39
CA GLU A 369 -1.09 -2.75 9.95
C GLU A 369 -1.46 -2.57 8.48
N ALA A 370 -1.72 -1.34 8.03
CA ALA A 370 -2.04 -1.05 6.63
C ALA A 370 -0.84 -1.30 5.71
N ALA A 371 0.37 -0.93 6.13
CA ALA A 371 1.59 -1.23 5.38
C ALA A 371 1.86 -2.74 5.30
N ALA A 372 1.69 -3.47 6.42
CA ALA A 372 1.83 -4.92 6.47
C ALA A 372 0.78 -5.63 5.60
N ALA A 373 -0.48 -5.17 5.65
CA ALA A 373 -1.56 -5.71 4.83
C ALA A 373 -1.28 -5.54 3.34
N LYS A 374 -0.88 -4.33 2.92
CA LYS A 374 -0.53 -4.05 1.52
C LYS A 374 0.65 -4.89 1.07
N TYR A 375 1.74 -4.90 1.83
CA TYR A 375 2.95 -5.63 1.52
C TYR A 375 2.68 -7.15 1.41
N PHE A 376 2.14 -7.73 2.46
CA PHE A 376 1.91 -9.19 2.53
C PHE A 376 0.94 -9.67 1.44
N ALA A 377 -0.21 -8.98 1.28
CA ALA A 377 -1.21 -9.37 0.29
C ALA A 377 -0.67 -9.32 -1.14
N THR A 378 0.13 -8.31 -1.49
CA THR A 378 0.67 -8.17 -2.84
C THR A 378 1.82 -9.14 -3.12
N GLU A 379 2.69 -9.44 -2.15
CA GLU A 379 3.77 -10.42 -2.29
C GLU A 379 3.24 -11.86 -2.34
N MET A 380 2.35 -12.22 -1.42
CA MET A 380 1.77 -13.58 -1.38
C MET A 380 0.78 -13.81 -2.52
N GLY A 381 0.03 -12.76 -2.89
CA GLY A 381 -0.87 -12.81 -4.05
C GLY A 381 -0.10 -13.04 -5.35
N TRP A 382 0.96 -12.28 -5.61
CA TRP A 382 1.83 -12.47 -6.78
C TRP A 382 2.38 -13.89 -6.84
N LYS A 383 2.99 -14.35 -5.74
CA LYS A 383 3.55 -15.71 -5.67
C LYS A 383 2.49 -16.79 -5.91
N GLY A 384 1.32 -16.62 -5.30
CA GLY A 384 0.21 -17.59 -5.45
C GLY A 384 -0.33 -17.65 -6.88
N MET A 385 -0.45 -16.49 -7.55
CA MET A 385 -0.90 -16.42 -8.95
C MET A 385 0.12 -17.06 -9.90
N ASP A 386 1.43 -16.85 -9.69
CA ASP A 386 2.49 -17.47 -10.45
C ASP A 386 2.47 -19.00 -10.31
N GLU A 387 2.32 -19.51 -9.08
CA GLU A 387 2.20 -20.95 -8.81
C GLU A 387 0.92 -21.56 -9.39
N LEU A 388 -0.17 -20.80 -9.43
CA LEU A 388 -1.41 -21.26 -10.07
C LEU A 388 -1.28 -21.29 -11.60
N LEU A 389 -0.69 -20.25 -12.21
CA LEU A 389 -0.39 -20.20 -13.63
C LEU A 389 0.47 -21.40 -14.03
N GLN A 390 1.52 -21.69 -13.24
CA GLN A 390 2.38 -22.87 -13.41
C GLN A 390 1.58 -24.19 -13.30
N THR A 391 0.63 -24.27 -12.37
CA THR A 391 -0.22 -25.46 -12.15
C THR A 391 -1.16 -25.70 -13.34
N LEU A 392 -1.68 -24.64 -13.95
CA LEU A 392 -2.53 -24.71 -15.15
C LEU A 392 -1.72 -25.06 -16.42
N GLY A 393 -0.39 -24.87 -16.40
CA GLY A 393 0.49 -25.12 -17.53
C GLY A 393 0.15 -24.21 -18.72
N GLY A 394 0.12 -24.75 -19.93
CA GLY A 394 -0.19 -23.97 -21.14
C GLY A 394 -1.50 -23.19 -21.06
N ARG A 395 -2.50 -23.73 -20.36
CA ARG A 395 -3.81 -23.07 -20.18
C ARG A 395 -3.75 -21.89 -19.22
N GLY A 396 -2.81 -21.87 -18.29
CA GLY A 396 -2.57 -20.70 -17.44
C GLY A 396 -1.89 -19.55 -18.19
N TYR A 397 -1.10 -19.89 -19.21
CA TYR A 397 -0.37 -18.91 -20.05
C TYR A 397 -1.20 -18.38 -21.22
N GLU A 398 -2.20 -19.13 -21.65
CA GLU A 398 -3.09 -18.79 -22.74
C GLU A 398 -4.23 -17.89 -22.27
N MET A 399 -4.61 -16.91 -23.12
CA MET A 399 -5.71 -15.98 -22.84
C MET A 399 -7.07 -16.70 -22.80
N ALA A 400 -7.96 -16.23 -21.94
CA ALA A 400 -9.28 -16.81 -21.73
C ALA A 400 -10.11 -16.95 -23.02
N ASP A 401 -10.08 -15.94 -23.91
CA ASP A 401 -10.77 -15.97 -25.20
C ASP A 401 -10.27 -17.09 -26.12
N SER A 402 -8.98 -17.32 -26.14
CA SER A 402 -8.39 -18.39 -26.97
C SER A 402 -8.83 -19.78 -26.50
N LEU A 403 -8.91 -19.97 -25.17
CA LEU A 403 -9.44 -21.21 -24.60
C LEU A 403 -10.93 -21.38 -24.95
N TYR A 404 -11.72 -20.35 -24.76
CA TYR A 404 -13.16 -20.34 -25.03
C TYR A 404 -13.48 -20.64 -26.50
N ASN A 405 -12.76 -20.02 -27.44
CA ASN A 405 -12.99 -20.14 -28.88
C ASN A 405 -12.74 -21.57 -29.42
N ARG A 406 -11.97 -22.39 -28.70
CA ARG A 406 -11.81 -23.82 -29.04
C ARG A 406 -12.64 -24.76 -28.17
N GLY A 407 -13.59 -24.23 -27.38
CA GLY A 407 -14.52 -25.01 -26.57
C GLY A 407 -13.98 -25.50 -25.22
N GLU A 408 -12.89 -24.88 -24.72
CA GLU A 408 -12.36 -25.19 -23.39
C GLU A 408 -12.85 -24.17 -22.34
N ARG A 409 -12.84 -24.59 -21.05
CA ARG A 409 -13.12 -23.68 -19.94
C ARG A 409 -12.09 -22.55 -19.94
N PRO A 410 -12.53 -21.26 -19.94
CA PRO A 410 -11.62 -20.14 -19.80
C PRO A 410 -11.09 -20.04 -18.38
N PHE A 411 -9.79 -19.71 -18.25
CA PHE A 411 -9.13 -19.38 -17.01
C PHE A 411 -8.63 -17.94 -17.05
N PHE A 412 -8.63 -17.25 -15.91
CA PHE A 412 -8.38 -15.82 -15.86
C PHE A 412 -7.08 -15.46 -15.10
N VAL A 413 -6.30 -16.46 -14.68
CA VAL A 413 -5.10 -16.25 -13.87
C VAL A 413 -4.08 -15.33 -14.56
N GLU A 414 -3.89 -15.45 -15.89
CA GLU A 414 -2.95 -14.62 -16.62
C GLU A 414 -3.33 -13.12 -16.59
N ARG A 415 -4.63 -12.80 -16.73
CA ARG A 415 -5.15 -11.44 -16.62
C ARG A 415 -4.99 -10.92 -15.19
N PHE A 416 -5.43 -11.69 -14.18
CA PHE A 416 -5.27 -11.31 -12.77
C PHE A 416 -3.79 -11.09 -12.40
N MET A 417 -2.87 -11.88 -12.96
CA MET A 417 -1.45 -11.73 -12.75
C MET A 417 -0.96 -10.39 -13.34
N ARG A 418 -1.32 -10.05 -14.59
CA ARG A 418 -0.99 -8.76 -15.21
C ARG A 418 -1.57 -7.58 -14.42
N ASP A 419 -2.84 -7.67 -14.02
CA ASP A 419 -3.53 -6.62 -13.27
C ASP A 419 -2.92 -6.42 -11.88
N SER A 420 -2.55 -7.51 -11.20
CA SER A 420 -2.04 -7.46 -9.81
C SER A 420 -0.58 -7.07 -9.71
N ARG A 421 0.21 -7.15 -10.81
CA ARG A 421 1.67 -6.89 -10.79
C ARG A 421 2.00 -5.51 -10.25
N VAL A 422 1.22 -4.50 -10.60
CA VAL A 422 1.42 -3.13 -10.16
C VAL A 422 1.24 -2.97 -8.64
N GLY A 423 0.49 -3.87 -8.00
CA GLY A 423 0.28 -3.87 -6.55
C GLY A 423 1.58 -3.88 -5.73
N ARG A 424 2.65 -4.47 -6.26
CA ARG A 424 3.99 -4.45 -5.62
C ARG A 424 4.79 -3.17 -5.89
N ILE A 425 4.29 -2.28 -6.78
CA ILE A 425 4.99 -1.09 -7.26
C ILE A 425 4.38 0.19 -6.71
N PHE A 426 3.07 0.40 -6.89
CA PHE A 426 2.40 1.65 -6.56
C PHE A 426 2.02 1.75 -5.07
N GLU A 427 1.61 2.95 -4.62
CA GLU A 427 1.27 3.25 -3.21
C GLU A 427 2.37 2.87 -2.21
N GLY A 428 3.61 2.99 -2.66
CA GLY A 428 4.82 2.51 -1.99
C GLY A 428 5.18 1.09 -2.44
N SER A 429 6.34 0.95 -3.10
CA SER A 429 6.84 -0.36 -3.51
C SER A 429 7.07 -1.27 -2.29
N SER A 430 7.24 -2.57 -2.53
CA SER A 430 7.55 -3.53 -1.46
C SER A 430 8.76 -3.12 -0.63
N GLU A 431 9.80 -2.58 -1.28
CA GLU A 431 11.02 -2.07 -0.65
C GLU A 431 10.72 -0.83 0.22
N ILE A 432 9.90 0.08 -0.29
CA ILE A 432 9.48 1.27 0.48
C ILE A 432 8.60 0.87 1.67
N MET A 433 7.74 -0.14 1.53
CA MET A 433 6.97 -0.68 2.67
C MET A 433 7.89 -1.23 3.75
N HIS A 434 8.96 -1.96 3.39
CA HIS A 434 9.98 -2.40 4.33
C HIS A 434 10.60 -1.22 5.10
N LEU A 435 11.01 -0.15 4.38
CA LEU A 435 11.64 1.00 5.02
C LEU A 435 10.68 1.76 5.96
N ILE A 436 9.43 1.96 5.53
CA ILE A 436 8.40 2.60 6.36
C ILE A 436 8.14 1.76 7.62
N MET A 437 7.90 0.46 7.47
CA MET A 437 7.64 -0.42 8.60
C MET A 437 8.84 -0.53 9.54
N ALA A 438 10.06 -0.60 9.00
CA ALA A 438 11.28 -0.58 9.81
C ALA A 438 11.41 0.72 10.62
N ARG A 439 11.15 1.88 9.99
CA ARG A 439 11.19 3.18 10.67
C ARG A 439 10.18 3.25 11.81
N GLU A 440 8.93 2.84 11.54
CA GLU A 440 7.86 2.83 12.55
C GLU A 440 8.11 1.80 13.66
N ALA A 441 8.64 0.62 13.33
CA ALA A 441 9.02 -0.41 14.31
C ALA A 441 10.11 0.07 15.29
N LEU A 442 11.00 0.94 14.83
CA LEU A 442 12.09 1.51 15.62
C LEU A 442 11.72 2.84 16.30
N ASP A 443 10.53 3.37 16.07
CA ASP A 443 10.14 4.72 16.50
C ASP A 443 10.33 4.98 18.00
N THR A 444 9.96 4.03 18.84
CA THR A 444 10.16 4.14 20.30
C THR A 444 11.61 4.33 20.68
N HIS A 445 12.52 3.68 19.97
CA HIS A 445 13.96 3.80 20.22
C HIS A 445 14.50 5.11 19.66
N PHE A 446 14.06 5.49 18.46
CA PHE A 446 14.45 6.76 17.85
C PHE A 446 14.00 7.96 18.67
N SER A 447 12.78 7.97 19.18
CA SER A 447 12.26 9.07 20.01
C SER A 447 13.04 9.27 21.32
N LEU A 448 13.69 8.21 21.83
CA LEU A 448 14.55 8.27 23.02
C LEU A 448 15.99 8.66 22.70
N VAL A 449 16.55 8.17 21.58
CA VAL A 449 17.98 8.29 21.26
C VAL A 449 18.28 9.54 20.42
N MET A 450 17.40 9.92 19.49
CA MET A 450 17.64 11.08 18.61
C MET A 450 17.82 12.40 19.36
N PRO A 451 17.03 12.73 20.42
CA PRO A 451 17.29 13.94 21.22
C PRO A 451 18.66 13.94 21.91
N ILE A 452 19.22 12.76 22.22
CA ILE A 452 20.57 12.64 22.81
C ILE A 452 21.62 12.90 21.72
N MET A 453 21.42 12.41 20.51
CA MET A 453 22.35 12.58 19.39
C MET A 453 22.31 13.98 18.76
N LYS A 454 21.14 14.60 18.72
CA LYS A 454 20.90 15.96 18.16
C LYS A 454 20.14 16.80 19.19
N PRO A 455 20.79 17.23 20.30
CA PRO A 455 20.10 17.97 21.36
C PRO A 455 19.65 19.35 20.86
N GLN A 456 18.42 19.73 21.19
CA GLN A 456 17.93 21.07 20.92
C GLN A 456 18.49 22.07 21.95
N LYS A 457 18.63 23.34 21.51
CA LYS A 457 19.13 24.41 22.38
C LYS A 457 18.26 24.54 23.64
N GLY A 458 18.86 24.45 24.83
CA GLY A 458 18.15 24.50 26.11
C GLY A 458 17.71 23.16 26.71
N GLN A 459 17.92 22.03 26.03
CA GLN A 459 17.63 20.70 26.61
C GLN A 459 18.78 20.21 27.51
N SER A 460 18.44 19.67 28.68
CA SER A 460 19.42 19.06 29.58
C SER A 460 19.80 17.66 29.09
N MET A 461 21.05 17.47 28.71
CA MET A 461 21.61 16.18 28.29
C MET A 461 21.41 15.08 29.35
N ALA A 462 21.68 15.43 30.64
CA ALA A 462 21.51 14.50 31.75
C ALA A 462 20.06 14.01 31.86
N LYS A 463 19.05 14.89 31.65
CA LYS A 463 17.63 14.52 31.67
C LYS A 463 17.26 13.60 30.48
N LEU A 464 17.80 13.86 29.29
CA LEU A 464 17.57 13.01 28.11
C LEU A 464 18.14 11.61 28.33
N ILE A 465 19.38 11.50 28.79
CA ILE A 465 20.03 10.22 29.09
C ILE A 465 19.26 9.48 30.20
N TRP A 466 18.84 10.18 31.25
CA TRP A 466 18.08 9.58 32.34
C TRP A 466 16.73 9.02 31.86
N ASN A 467 16.02 9.73 30.99
CA ASN A 467 14.74 9.25 30.45
C ASN A 467 14.94 7.96 29.61
N ALA A 468 15.96 7.92 28.76
CA ALA A 468 16.29 6.73 27.98
C ALA A 468 16.68 5.55 28.90
N LEU A 469 17.55 5.79 29.90
CA LEU A 469 17.96 4.78 30.84
C LEU A 469 16.80 4.21 31.66
N LYS A 470 15.91 5.09 32.16
CA LYS A 470 14.69 4.72 32.91
C LYS A 470 13.77 3.82 32.07
N PHE A 471 13.66 4.09 30.77
CA PHE A 471 12.89 3.25 29.85
C PHE A 471 13.55 1.88 29.72
N TYR A 472 14.83 1.80 29.37
CA TYR A 472 15.51 0.53 29.08
C TYR A 472 15.64 -0.36 30.32
N ILE A 473 15.88 0.19 31.51
CA ILE A 473 15.91 -0.56 32.78
C ILE A 473 14.57 -1.25 33.05
N LYS A 474 13.47 -0.62 32.69
CA LYS A 474 12.13 -1.21 32.89
C LYS A 474 11.72 -2.15 31.77
N TRP A 475 12.07 -1.83 30.52
CA TRP A 475 11.62 -2.53 29.33
C TRP A 475 12.44 -3.77 29.02
N TYR A 476 13.78 -3.70 29.06
CA TYR A 476 14.66 -4.78 28.62
C TYR A 476 14.54 -6.07 29.46
N PRO A 477 14.49 -6.02 30.79
CA PRO A 477 14.29 -7.22 31.61
C PRO A 477 12.98 -7.94 31.32
N LYS A 478 11.90 -7.21 31.02
CA LYS A 478 10.58 -7.78 30.67
C LYS A 478 10.63 -8.66 29.42
N LEU A 479 11.56 -8.40 28.52
CA LEU A 479 11.73 -9.20 27.33
C LEU A 479 12.27 -10.61 27.60
N TRP A 480 12.89 -10.83 28.76
CA TRP A 480 13.42 -12.13 29.21
C TRP A 480 12.44 -12.92 30.06
N MET A 481 11.41 -12.25 30.58
CA MET A 481 10.37 -12.91 31.35
C MET A 481 9.53 -13.82 30.46
N PRO A 482 8.92 -14.89 30.99
CA PRO A 482 7.99 -15.74 30.23
C PRO A 482 6.86 -14.92 29.61
N SER A 483 6.42 -15.31 28.43
CA SER A 483 5.20 -14.76 27.82
C SER A 483 3.97 -15.40 28.46
N SER A 484 2.84 -14.66 28.50
CA SER A 484 1.56 -15.26 28.88
C SER A 484 1.26 -16.47 27.99
N THR A 485 0.73 -17.52 28.56
CA THR A 485 0.31 -18.72 27.85
C THR A 485 -1.20 -18.95 27.93
N ASN A 486 -1.89 -18.14 28.75
CA ASN A 486 -3.35 -18.19 28.85
C ASN A 486 -3.97 -17.09 27.95
N PHE A 487 -4.50 -17.51 26.81
CA PHE A 487 -5.11 -16.64 25.81
C PHE A 487 -6.63 -16.75 25.74
N ASN A 488 -7.25 -17.52 26.65
CA ASN A 488 -8.70 -17.74 26.70
C ASN A 488 -9.31 -18.15 25.35
N VAL A 489 -8.58 -19.01 24.60
CA VAL A 489 -9.06 -19.57 23.35
C VAL A 489 -9.65 -20.96 23.60
N LYS A 490 -10.94 -21.16 23.25
CA LYS A 490 -11.68 -22.40 23.57
C LYS A 490 -11.73 -23.39 22.42
N LYS A 491 -11.76 -22.89 21.20
CA LYS A 491 -11.97 -23.71 19.99
C LYS A 491 -10.69 -24.12 19.27
N LEU A 492 -9.59 -23.40 19.45
CA LEU A 492 -8.30 -23.80 18.86
C LEU A 492 -7.82 -25.13 19.44
N ASN A 493 -7.39 -26.04 18.57
CA ASN A 493 -6.74 -27.29 18.95
C ASN A 493 -5.36 -27.04 19.59
N SER A 494 -4.71 -28.11 20.09
CA SER A 494 -3.42 -28.02 20.77
C SER A 494 -2.33 -27.41 19.88
N THR A 495 -2.28 -27.76 18.60
CA THR A 495 -1.30 -27.28 17.62
C THR A 495 -1.45 -25.77 17.39
N ASN A 496 -2.68 -25.29 17.14
CA ASN A 496 -2.92 -23.86 16.94
C ASN A 496 -2.71 -23.03 18.21
N ARG A 497 -3.00 -23.58 19.39
CA ARG A 497 -2.60 -22.96 20.66
C ARG A 497 -1.08 -22.87 20.84
N ASP A 498 -0.32 -23.86 20.34
CA ASP A 498 1.15 -23.80 20.34
C ASP A 498 1.67 -22.72 19.39
N HIS A 499 1.05 -22.54 18.20
CA HIS A 499 1.37 -21.43 17.32
C HIS A 499 1.14 -20.07 17.99
N LEU A 500 0.06 -19.92 18.74
CA LEU A 500 -0.23 -18.67 19.48
C LEU A 500 0.84 -18.38 20.56
N LYS A 501 1.23 -19.42 21.33
CA LYS A 501 2.34 -19.31 22.32
C LYS A 501 3.68 -18.99 21.63
N TYR A 502 3.96 -19.61 20.49
CA TYR A 502 5.14 -19.32 19.68
C TYR A 502 5.16 -17.85 19.25
N THR A 503 4.04 -17.33 18.75
CA THR A 503 3.89 -15.93 18.31
C THR A 503 4.21 -14.97 19.46
N ALA A 504 3.59 -15.15 20.63
CA ALA A 504 3.83 -14.32 21.81
C ALA A 504 5.28 -14.35 22.31
N LYS A 505 5.91 -15.53 22.31
CA LYS A 505 7.33 -15.70 22.67
C LYS A 505 8.24 -15.02 21.66
N THR A 506 7.92 -15.13 20.38
CA THR A 506 8.73 -14.61 19.27
C THR A 506 8.67 -13.10 19.19
N CYS A 507 7.58 -12.43 19.58
CA CYS A 507 7.53 -10.98 19.73
C CYS A 507 8.65 -10.48 20.66
N LYS A 508 8.86 -11.12 21.81
CA LYS A 508 9.96 -10.76 22.74
C LYS A 508 11.34 -11.03 22.14
N LYS A 509 11.50 -12.16 21.41
CA LYS A 509 12.75 -12.48 20.68
C LYS A 509 13.04 -11.42 19.61
N LEU A 510 12.02 -10.97 18.87
CA LEU A 510 12.12 -9.92 17.85
C LEU A 510 12.61 -8.61 18.46
N ALA A 511 11.93 -8.12 19.50
CA ALA A 511 12.30 -6.89 20.20
C ALA A 511 13.75 -6.91 20.74
N ARG A 512 14.18 -8.02 21.35
CA ARG A 512 15.58 -8.20 21.80
C ARG A 512 16.56 -8.18 20.63
N SER A 513 16.24 -8.89 19.54
CA SER A 513 17.11 -8.98 18.37
C SER A 513 17.31 -7.61 17.71
N ILE A 514 16.23 -6.84 17.58
CA ILE A 514 16.27 -5.45 17.09
C ILE A 514 17.15 -4.59 18.00
N PHE A 515 16.93 -4.62 19.32
CA PHE A 515 17.72 -3.83 20.27
C PHE A 515 19.21 -4.14 20.19
N HIS A 516 19.59 -5.43 20.14
CA HIS A 516 21.00 -5.83 20.01
C HIS A 516 21.60 -5.39 18.67
N THR A 517 20.81 -5.43 17.58
CA THR A 517 21.25 -4.96 16.26
C THR A 517 21.45 -3.45 16.25
N MET A 518 20.55 -2.69 16.87
CA MET A 518 20.72 -1.25 17.05
C MET A 518 21.99 -0.92 17.83
N ALA A 519 22.25 -1.63 18.94
CA ALA A 519 23.46 -1.46 19.73
C ALA A 519 24.74 -1.79 18.93
N LYS A 520 24.69 -2.82 18.06
CA LYS A 520 25.81 -3.25 17.23
C LYS A 520 26.14 -2.26 16.11
N TYR A 521 25.13 -1.79 15.38
CA TYR A 521 25.32 -0.97 14.17
C TYR A 521 25.23 0.54 14.44
N GLY A 522 24.57 0.96 15.52
CA GLY A 522 24.32 2.37 15.80
C GLY A 522 23.66 3.09 14.62
N PRO A 523 24.12 4.32 14.28
CA PRO A 523 23.57 5.08 13.13
C PRO A 523 23.74 4.39 11.77
N LYS A 524 24.73 3.50 11.63
CA LYS A 524 24.98 2.77 10.37
C LYS A 524 23.86 1.78 10.04
N LEU A 525 22.95 1.48 10.98
CA LEU A 525 21.85 0.55 10.78
C LEU A 525 20.90 1.01 9.65
N GLU A 526 20.76 2.31 9.42
CA GLU A 526 19.95 2.86 8.31
C GLU A 526 20.40 2.34 6.94
N ASN A 527 21.67 1.99 6.78
CA ASN A 527 22.25 1.47 5.55
C ASN A 527 22.16 -0.06 5.44
N GLU A 528 21.75 -0.75 6.50
CA GLU A 528 21.61 -2.22 6.54
C GLU A 528 20.15 -2.63 6.22
N GLN A 529 19.64 -2.16 5.07
CA GLN A 529 18.23 -2.29 4.68
C GLN A 529 17.78 -3.76 4.60
N LEU A 530 18.66 -4.69 4.20
CA LEU A 530 18.33 -6.12 4.16
C LEU A 530 18.14 -6.72 5.57
N ILE A 531 18.90 -6.24 6.56
CA ILE A 531 18.71 -6.65 7.95
C ILE A 531 17.38 -6.09 8.49
N LEU A 532 17.10 -4.83 8.19
CA LEU A 532 15.83 -4.20 8.55
C LEU A 532 14.63 -4.90 7.90
N GLY A 533 14.74 -5.24 6.61
CA GLY A 533 13.73 -6.01 5.88
C GLY A 533 13.44 -7.38 6.52
N ASN A 534 14.47 -8.13 6.92
CA ASN A 534 14.27 -9.40 7.63
C ASN A 534 13.49 -9.23 8.95
N TYR A 535 13.71 -8.15 9.70
CA TYR A 535 12.93 -7.87 10.91
C TYR A 535 11.48 -7.49 10.60
N VAL A 536 11.27 -6.74 9.54
CA VAL A 536 9.91 -6.40 9.07
C VAL A 536 9.17 -7.67 8.66
N ASP A 537 9.78 -8.56 7.89
CA ASP A 537 9.18 -9.82 7.47
C ASP A 537 8.79 -10.70 8.67
N ILE A 538 9.66 -10.76 9.70
CA ILE A 538 9.33 -11.45 10.95
C ILE A 538 8.09 -10.81 11.61
N GLY A 539 8.05 -9.50 11.69
CA GLY A 539 6.94 -8.77 12.29
C GLY A 539 5.63 -8.97 11.51
N VAL A 540 5.69 -8.91 10.19
CA VAL A 540 4.53 -9.16 9.32
C VAL A 540 4.02 -10.58 9.50
N ASP A 541 4.88 -11.59 9.43
CA ASP A 541 4.48 -12.99 9.64
C ASP A 541 3.83 -13.21 11.02
N LEU A 542 4.35 -12.60 12.08
CA LEU A 542 3.76 -12.69 13.44
C LEU A 542 2.37 -12.03 13.50
N PHE A 543 2.18 -10.89 12.85
CA PHE A 543 0.88 -10.22 12.79
C PHE A 543 -0.13 -11.07 12.02
N VAL A 544 0.26 -11.62 10.87
CA VAL A 544 -0.62 -12.47 10.06
C VAL A 544 -0.94 -13.77 10.80
N MET A 545 0.02 -14.41 11.49
CA MET A 545 -0.23 -15.59 12.32
C MET A 545 -1.28 -15.30 13.41
N ALA A 546 -1.13 -14.20 14.14
CA ALA A 546 -2.07 -13.81 15.18
C ALA A 546 -3.47 -13.54 14.62
N SER A 547 -3.56 -12.82 13.50
CA SER A 547 -4.83 -12.54 12.81
C SER A 547 -5.51 -13.82 12.31
N CYS A 548 -4.75 -14.72 11.72
CA CYS A 548 -5.20 -16.01 11.21
C CYS A 548 -5.79 -16.90 12.32
N LEU A 549 -5.09 -17.01 13.45
CA LEU A 549 -5.53 -17.79 14.61
C LEU A 549 -6.80 -17.20 15.25
N SER A 550 -6.90 -15.87 15.35
CA SER A 550 -8.10 -15.20 15.85
C SER A 550 -9.31 -15.44 14.93
N TYR A 551 -9.08 -15.39 13.62
CA TYR A 551 -10.12 -15.63 12.63
C TYR A 551 -10.60 -17.10 12.62
N ALA A 552 -9.68 -18.05 12.73
CA ALA A 552 -10.03 -19.47 12.85
C ALA A 552 -10.90 -19.73 14.10
N GLU A 553 -10.50 -19.21 15.25
CA GLU A 553 -11.31 -19.30 16.50
C GLU A 553 -12.72 -18.73 16.31
N TYR A 554 -12.83 -17.57 15.65
CA TYR A 554 -14.11 -16.92 15.34
C TYR A 554 -15.01 -17.79 14.47
N LEU A 555 -14.48 -18.35 13.38
CA LEU A 555 -15.25 -19.18 12.46
C LEU A 555 -15.76 -20.46 13.14
N MET A 556 -14.92 -21.13 13.93
CA MET A 556 -15.33 -22.32 14.69
C MET A 556 -16.31 -22.01 15.81
N ASN A 557 -16.32 -20.79 16.36
CA ASN A 557 -17.38 -20.37 17.27
C ASN A 557 -18.72 -20.17 16.55
N LYS A 558 -18.69 -19.69 15.29
CA LYS A 558 -19.89 -19.56 14.44
C LYS A 558 -20.42 -20.92 13.96
N ASN A 559 -19.53 -21.82 13.56
CA ASN A 559 -19.89 -23.18 13.10
C ASN A 559 -19.04 -24.22 13.83
N PRO A 560 -19.49 -24.73 14.98
CA PRO A 560 -18.72 -25.66 15.81
C PRO A 560 -18.46 -27.02 15.16
N ASN A 561 -19.18 -27.38 14.09
CA ASN A 561 -19.05 -28.65 13.38
C ASN A 561 -18.04 -28.58 12.22
N ASP A 562 -17.49 -27.39 11.91
CA ASP A 562 -16.50 -27.19 10.87
C ASP A 562 -15.15 -26.86 11.50
N ASP A 563 -14.22 -27.79 11.40
CA ASP A 563 -12.85 -27.67 11.91
C ASP A 563 -11.83 -27.28 10.81
N SER A 564 -12.28 -27.15 9.56
CA SER A 564 -11.41 -26.80 8.42
C SER A 564 -10.62 -25.50 8.60
N PRO A 565 -11.09 -24.46 9.32
CA PRO A 565 -10.28 -23.27 9.60
C PRO A 565 -9.01 -23.58 10.39
N GLN A 566 -8.99 -24.66 11.18
CA GLN A 566 -7.81 -25.08 11.94
C GLN A 566 -6.69 -25.59 11.04
N ASP A 567 -7.03 -26.35 10.00
CA ASP A 567 -6.05 -26.89 9.07
C ASP A 567 -5.36 -25.75 8.28
N LEU A 568 -6.17 -24.77 7.84
CA LEU A 568 -5.64 -23.60 7.13
C LEU A 568 -4.74 -22.75 8.04
N ALA A 569 -5.14 -22.53 9.29
CA ALA A 569 -4.34 -21.79 10.26
C ALA A 569 -3.05 -22.55 10.61
N ASP A 570 -3.11 -23.87 10.81
CA ASP A 570 -1.94 -24.71 11.11
C ASP A 570 -0.93 -24.68 9.96
N LEU A 571 -1.37 -24.92 8.72
CA LEU A 571 -0.49 -24.90 7.55
C LEU A 571 0.17 -23.54 7.36
N PHE A 572 -0.62 -22.47 7.43
CA PHE A 572 -0.07 -21.11 7.33
C PHE A 572 0.96 -20.84 8.42
N CYS A 573 0.65 -21.15 9.68
CA CYS A 573 1.53 -20.91 10.81
C CYS A 573 2.82 -21.73 10.74
N LYS A 574 2.78 -22.98 10.28
CA LYS A 574 3.99 -23.79 10.04
C LYS A 574 4.90 -23.15 9.01
N ASN A 575 4.35 -22.72 7.89
CA ASN A 575 5.10 -22.02 6.84
C ASN A 575 5.67 -20.68 7.32
N ALA A 576 4.88 -19.89 8.07
CA ALA A 576 5.32 -18.63 8.65
C ALA A 576 6.46 -18.83 9.69
N ARG A 577 6.37 -19.84 10.56
CA ARG A 577 7.45 -20.18 11.51
C ARG A 577 8.76 -20.51 10.77
N GLN A 578 8.69 -21.24 9.65
CA GLN A 578 9.87 -21.53 8.83
C GLN A 578 10.50 -20.24 8.28
N ARG A 579 9.68 -19.32 7.72
CA ARG A 579 10.15 -18.01 7.22
C ARG A 579 10.78 -17.17 8.35
N ILE A 580 10.12 -17.09 9.49
CA ILE A 580 10.61 -16.36 10.69
C ILE A 580 11.98 -16.88 11.13
N GLU A 581 12.15 -18.21 11.23
CA GLU A 581 13.46 -18.77 11.66
C GLU A 581 14.54 -18.52 10.60
N ASN A 582 14.20 -18.56 9.31
CA ASN A 582 15.14 -18.25 8.23
C ASN A 582 15.56 -16.77 8.27
N ASN A 583 14.63 -15.85 8.52
CA ASN A 583 14.91 -14.43 8.66
C ASN A 583 15.79 -14.13 9.88
N PHE A 584 15.54 -14.77 11.04
CA PHE A 584 16.45 -14.65 12.19
C PHE A 584 17.86 -15.20 11.90
N LYS A 585 17.98 -16.26 11.10
CA LYS A 585 19.30 -16.77 10.67
C LYS A 585 19.99 -15.78 9.73
N ALA A 586 19.24 -15.20 8.78
CA ALA A 586 19.75 -14.22 7.82
C ALA A 586 20.24 -12.92 8.49
N VAL A 587 19.57 -12.46 9.55
CA VAL A 587 20.06 -11.33 10.36
C VAL A 587 21.44 -11.61 10.97
N LYS A 588 21.67 -12.84 11.45
CA LYS A 588 22.91 -13.20 12.16
C LYS A 588 24.05 -13.62 11.23
N LYS A 589 23.72 -14.40 10.20
CA LYS A 589 24.67 -14.95 9.22
C LYS A 589 24.19 -14.57 7.83
N ASN A 590 24.81 -13.60 7.22
CA ASN A 590 24.51 -13.11 5.89
C ASN A 590 25.79 -12.79 5.12
N HIS A 591 25.60 -12.53 3.84
CA HIS A 591 26.66 -12.09 2.91
C HIS A 591 26.25 -10.79 2.20
N ASN A 592 25.53 -9.90 2.91
CA ASN A 592 24.99 -8.65 2.37
C ASN A 592 26.07 -7.77 1.72
N TYR A 593 27.30 -7.83 2.22
CA TYR A 593 28.42 -7.13 1.60
C TYR A 593 28.69 -7.56 0.15
N MET A 594 28.37 -8.82 -0.20
CA MET A 594 28.56 -9.31 -1.58
C MET A 594 27.55 -8.70 -2.54
N TYR A 595 26.28 -8.51 -2.10
CA TYR A 595 25.27 -7.82 -2.92
C TYR A 595 25.72 -6.41 -3.27
N ARG A 596 26.24 -5.66 -2.30
CA ARG A 596 26.80 -4.31 -2.53
C ARG A 596 28.01 -4.38 -3.49
N LYS A 597 28.97 -5.25 -3.19
CA LYS A 597 30.19 -5.43 -4.01
C LYS A 597 29.87 -5.77 -5.47
N VAL A 598 28.91 -6.68 -5.71
CA VAL A 598 28.52 -7.08 -7.06
C VAL A 598 27.73 -5.96 -7.74
N GLY A 599 26.81 -5.33 -7.02
CA GLY A 599 26.04 -4.19 -7.53
C GLY A 599 26.93 -3.02 -7.94
N ASP A 600 27.88 -2.61 -7.07
CA ASP A 600 28.82 -1.53 -7.37
C ASP A 600 29.67 -1.83 -8.63
N LYS A 601 30.15 -3.07 -8.75
CA LYS A 601 30.92 -3.50 -9.94
C LYS A 601 30.07 -3.53 -11.21
N LEU A 602 28.77 -3.87 -11.12
CA LEU A 602 27.86 -3.77 -12.26
C LEU A 602 27.73 -2.31 -12.72
N LEU A 603 27.49 -1.39 -11.76
CA LEU A 603 27.38 0.04 -12.06
C LEU A 603 28.68 0.63 -12.64
N GLU A 604 29.83 0.08 -12.27
CA GLU A 604 31.14 0.42 -12.85
C GLU A 604 31.39 -0.22 -14.24
N GLY A 605 30.45 -0.99 -14.77
CA GLY A 605 30.58 -1.69 -16.04
C GLY A 605 31.60 -2.85 -16.06
N LYS A 606 31.95 -3.38 -14.87
CA LYS A 606 32.93 -4.47 -14.75
C LYS A 606 32.42 -5.82 -15.28
N TYR A 607 31.12 -5.93 -15.52
CA TYR A 607 30.50 -7.16 -16.00
C TYR A 607 29.98 -7.04 -17.43
N ARG A 608 30.43 -6.05 -18.20
CA ARG A 608 30.05 -5.90 -19.63
C ARG A 608 30.32 -7.16 -20.48
N TRP A 609 31.26 -7.99 -20.06
CA TRP A 609 31.53 -9.28 -20.73
C TRP A 609 30.33 -10.26 -20.65
N LEU A 610 29.35 -10.07 -19.74
CA LEU A 610 28.10 -10.81 -19.75
C LEU A 610 27.10 -10.32 -20.80
N GLU A 611 27.36 -9.17 -21.40
CA GLU A 611 26.48 -8.52 -22.38
C GLU A 611 26.89 -8.87 -23.83
N PHE A 612 27.92 -9.73 -24.04
CA PHE A 612 28.31 -10.19 -25.37
C PHE A 612 27.27 -11.15 -25.95
N ASP A 613 27.22 -11.19 -27.29
CA ASP A 613 26.32 -12.05 -28.08
C ASP A 613 24.82 -11.77 -27.88
N VAL A 614 24.47 -10.56 -27.43
CA VAL A 614 23.08 -10.07 -27.39
C VAL A 614 22.86 -9.03 -28.48
N TYR A 615 21.61 -8.89 -28.91
CA TYR A 615 21.28 -7.85 -29.90
C TYR A 615 21.48 -6.46 -29.27
N GLU A 616 22.36 -5.66 -29.92
CA GLU A 616 22.67 -4.31 -29.45
C GLU A 616 21.66 -3.28 -29.96
N GLY A 617 21.31 -2.34 -29.09
CA GLY A 617 20.45 -1.21 -29.40
C GLY A 617 18.94 -1.50 -29.25
N LEU A 618 18.15 -0.46 -29.48
CA LEU A 618 16.68 -0.53 -29.39
C LEU A 618 16.08 -1.01 -30.72
N PRO A 619 14.87 -1.66 -30.69
CA PRO A 619 14.10 -1.91 -31.90
C PRO A 619 13.92 -0.65 -32.74
N LEU A 620 13.87 -0.77 -34.06
CA LEU A 620 13.84 0.36 -35.00
C LEU A 620 12.89 1.48 -34.63
N LYS A 621 11.68 1.13 -34.22
CA LYS A 621 10.64 2.07 -33.81
C LYS A 621 11.03 2.99 -32.65
N TYR A 622 11.96 2.56 -31.80
CA TYR A 622 12.30 3.23 -30.54
C TYR A 622 13.71 3.87 -30.55
N ARG A 623 14.46 3.76 -31.66
CA ARG A 623 15.85 4.26 -31.73
C ARG A 623 15.95 5.78 -31.59
N ASP A 624 14.90 6.48 -32.04
CA ASP A 624 14.83 7.94 -31.99
C ASP A 624 14.00 8.44 -30.79
N TYR A 625 13.89 7.65 -29.71
CA TYR A 625 13.03 8.02 -28.57
C TYR A 625 13.40 9.37 -27.95
N GLU A 626 14.68 9.75 -27.96
CA GLU A 626 15.17 11.03 -27.45
C GLU A 626 14.64 12.21 -28.26
N LYS A 627 14.36 12.04 -29.55
CA LYS A 627 13.75 13.07 -30.41
C LYS A 627 12.25 13.26 -30.16
N ASN A 628 11.61 12.26 -29.58
CA ASN A 628 10.18 12.22 -29.32
C ASN A 628 9.82 12.47 -27.85
N LEU A 629 10.77 12.91 -27.04
CA LEU A 629 10.48 13.27 -25.66
C LEU A 629 9.49 14.45 -25.64
N PRO A 630 8.26 14.29 -25.13
CA PRO A 630 7.30 15.39 -25.00
C PRO A 630 7.67 16.30 -23.83
N ILE A 631 8.97 16.62 -23.67
CA ILE A 631 9.48 17.39 -22.55
C ILE A 631 10.47 18.43 -23.09
N PRO A 632 10.39 19.61 -22.61
CA PRO A 632 10.92 19.90 -21.30
C PRO A 632 9.89 20.60 -20.41
N ALA A 633 9.72 20.12 -19.21
CA ALA A 633 9.49 21.01 -18.10
C ALA A 633 10.80 21.79 -17.83
N GLU A 634 11.26 22.59 -18.73
CA GLU A 634 12.08 23.74 -18.31
C GLU A 634 11.12 24.58 -17.48
N ALA A 635 11.34 24.56 -16.15
CA ALA A 635 10.83 25.62 -15.32
C ALA A 635 11.20 26.93 -16.00
N PRO A 636 10.28 27.91 -16.14
CA PRO A 636 10.64 29.19 -16.72
C PRO A 636 11.86 29.70 -15.97
N ASP A 637 12.93 29.96 -16.72
CA ASP A 637 14.15 30.55 -16.19
C ASP A 637 13.79 31.95 -15.68
N ASN A 638 13.45 32.03 -14.41
CA ASN A 638 13.13 33.28 -13.72
C ASN A 638 14.34 34.25 -13.63
N SER A 639 15.53 33.83 -14.12
CA SER A 639 16.72 34.67 -14.19
C SER A 639 16.64 35.73 -15.32
N LYS A 640 15.66 35.57 -16.26
CA LYS A 640 15.51 36.52 -17.39
C LYS A 640 14.32 37.49 -17.26
N SER A 641 13.53 37.44 -16.20
CA SER A 641 12.58 38.52 -15.92
C SER A 641 13.32 39.64 -15.19
N GLY A 642 13.99 40.50 -15.97
CA GLY A 642 14.55 41.74 -15.51
C GLY A 642 13.47 42.68 -15.01
N VAL A 643 13.07 42.54 -13.74
CA VAL A 643 12.51 43.63 -12.96
C VAL A 643 13.62 44.05 -12.00
N LYS A 644 14.35 45.08 -12.42
CA LYS A 644 15.18 45.90 -11.52
C LYS A 644 14.28 46.51 -10.47
N ALA A 645 14.69 46.34 -9.21
CA ALA A 645 14.40 47.03 -7.96
C ALA A 645 13.01 47.67 -7.77
#